data_62983a56799c0ff95d3b87b7c26b8d71
#
_entry.id   62983a56799c0ff95d3b87b7c26b8d71
#
_cell.length_a   1.000
_cell.length_b   1.000
_cell.length_c   1.000
_cell.angle_alpha   90.00
_cell.angle_beta   90.00
_cell.angle_gamma   90.00
#
_symmetry.space_group_name_H-M   'P 1'
#
loop_
_entity.id
_entity.type
_entity.pdbx_description
1 polymer ?
#
loop_
_entity_poly.entity_id
_entity_poly.type
_entity_poly.pdbx_seq_one_letter_code
_entity_poly.pdbx_strand_id
1 'polypeptide(L)'
;MRNRILFLLCFLCIGLQAFAQISISGKVVDAGGLELPGVNVMVKGTTIGTLTDGDGKFTIPDVPGGSNAVLVFSYVGFQTQEIKVGNAKNLTVKLQEDNMALDEVVVVGYGTSRKKDLAGSISSVKLDDSPLTQLANVNALVALSSKIPGFNYSPTTDAGGDNTASMTIRGMNSIITGPSEASLNKPLLVVDGSIFNGSINEIAMTDVESIDVLKDASSAAIYGSRSANGVIIITTKRGRSSKPTVNLDAYYGIQSWTRKPQMVTDQNEFLNRRREAMIAAGSIDPSVGLDPAQLLNAEELEVYNAGGWVDWIDEVSQNAQIQNYNLSISGNASDKVNYYLSAGYMKQDGLIVGDDYKKLTFMAKMDAKVTDWLTVGMRASYYNASNPGQIANIQSATWLSPYSYKYVRYDGYTDWYERYANGNVASPFWSSSETTSYLWTDREKKYDNLNGTGFVQIDFPFVKGLSYKFTMNAVKNTNNVDMFVNPQYFLDTRKVEELADPYKYTAEANGKSEINQTYAWTMDNVFTYTKDFGKNHLDAMLGYTRDATHQNQLKTAYSGFKLPTVLGSYGQNLATTQQINKTLKEWQNVGYMARVNYNYANKYYLTANFRRDGFSGFAKGSKWANFPGVSAAWTLSQEDFMQNVIPGLSFLKLRGSYGCLLYTSDAADEAR
;
A
#
# COMPACT_ATOMS: atom_id res chain seq x y z
N MET A 1 28.23 -40.64 24.98
CA MET A 1 29.41 -39.87 24.50
C MET A 1 29.48 -39.80 22.99
N ARG A 2 29.16 -40.84 22.23
CA ARG A 2 29.27 -40.90 20.75
C ARG A 2 28.43 -39.83 20.02
N ASN A 3 27.24 -39.49 20.47
CA ASN A 3 26.39 -38.47 19.83
C ASN A 3 26.79 -37.01 20.14
N ARG A 4 27.51 -36.76 21.22
CA ARG A 4 28.03 -35.41 21.53
C ARG A 4 29.28 -35.07 20.72
N ILE A 5 30.06 -36.10 20.36
CA ILE A 5 31.25 -35.91 19.48
C ILE A 5 30.81 -35.67 18.05
N LEU A 6 29.73 -36.30 17.58
CA LEU A 6 29.18 -36.07 16.23
C LEU A 6 28.62 -34.65 16.09
N PHE A 7 27.96 -34.11 17.13
CA PHE A 7 27.48 -32.73 17.17
C PHE A 7 28.62 -31.70 17.17
N LEU A 8 29.71 -31.99 17.88
CA LEU A 8 30.91 -31.15 17.93
C LEU A 8 31.66 -31.18 16.57
N LEU A 9 31.73 -32.34 15.92
CA LEU A 9 32.30 -32.45 14.56
C LEU A 9 31.48 -31.74 13.51
N CYS A 10 30.13 -31.79 13.56
CA CYS A 10 29.26 -30.99 12.68
C CYS A 10 29.42 -29.48 12.93
N PHE A 11 29.57 -29.03 14.18
CA PHE A 11 29.81 -27.62 14.49
C PHE A 11 31.22 -27.16 14.06
N LEU A 12 32.22 -28.05 14.09
CA LEU A 12 33.57 -27.74 13.63
C LEU A 12 33.65 -27.66 12.10
N CYS A 13 32.83 -28.43 11.37
CA CYS A 13 32.77 -28.36 9.90
C CYS A 13 32.05 -27.11 9.37
N ILE A 14 31.18 -26.48 10.16
CA ILE A 14 30.51 -25.22 9.81
C ILE A 14 31.43 -24.01 10.01
N GLY A 15 32.49 -24.13 10.83
CA GLY A 15 33.40 -23.04 11.21
C GLY A 15 34.59 -22.78 10.26
N LEU A 16 34.76 -23.54 9.17
CA LEU A 16 35.95 -23.42 8.28
C LEU A 16 35.60 -23.04 6.83
N GLN A 17 34.59 -22.22 6.63
CA GLN A 17 34.54 -21.44 5.38
C GLN A 17 35.38 -20.17 5.56
N ALA A 18 36.68 -20.29 5.38
CA ALA A 18 37.56 -19.15 5.16
C ALA A 18 37.13 -18.53 3.82
N PHE A 19 36.25 -17.52 3.87
CA PHE A 19 35.97 -16.70 2.71
C PHE A 19 37.25 -15.97 2.31
N ALA A 20 37.80 -16.33 1.17
CA ALA A 20 38.88 -15.55 0.56
C ALA A 20 38.29 -14.19 0.18
N GLN A 21 38.47 -13.21 1.04
CA GLN A 21 38.15 -11.81 0.75
C GLN A 21 39.20 -11.24 -0.16
N ILE A 22 38.79 -10.69 -1.30
CA ILE A 22 39.66 -10.03 -2.23
C ILE A 22 39.21 -8.58 -2.44
N SER A 23 40.18 -7.67 -2.54
CA SER A 23 39.89 -6.30 -2.95
C SER A 23 39.84 -6.25 -4.49
N ILE A 24 38.79 -5.62 -5.01
CA ILE A 24 38.58 -5.46 -6.45
C ILE A 24 38.48 -3.99 -6.77
N SER A 25 39.26 -3.56 -7.75
CA SER A 25 39.19 -2.22 -8.32
C SER A 25 38.87 -2.28 -9.81
N GLY A 26 38.45 -1.18 -10.37
CA GLY A 26 38.20 -1.12 -11.80
C GLY A 26 37.75 0.26 -12.26
N LYS A 27 37.37 0.31 -13.53
CA LYS A 27 36.90 1.52 -14.21
C LYS A 27 35.67 1.18 -15.03
N VAL A 28 34.66 2.07 -14.97
CA VAL A 28 33.43 1.95 -15.76
C VAL A 28 33.42 3.06 -16.81
N VAL A 29 33.15 2.68 -18.04
CA VAL A 29 33.06 3.58 -19.19
C VAL A 29 31.83 3.27 -20.02
N ASP A 30 31.39 4.22 -20.84
CA ASP A 30 30.34 4.00 -21.84
C ASP A 30 30.84 3.24 -23.07
N ALA A 31 29.95 3.01 -24.05
CA ALA A 31 30.32 2.37 -25.33
C ALA A 31 31.35 3.17 -26.13
N GLY A 32 31.38 4.50 -25.98
CA GLY A 32 32.34 5.42 -26.60
C GLY A 32 33.68 5.52 -25.87
N GLY A 33 33.79 4.98 -24.65
CA GLY A 33 35.00 5.01 -23.81
C GLY A 33 35.04 6.22 -22.84
N LEU A 34 33.95 7.00 -22.74
CA LEU A 34 33.83 8.09 -21.76
C LEU A 34 33.63 7.51 -20.36
N GLU A 35 34.32 8.09 -19.38
CA GLU A 35 34.22 7.67 -17.98
C GLU A 35 32.80 7.97 -17.42
N LEU A 36 32.27 7.02 -16.65
CA LEU A 36 30.93 7.12 -16.03
C LEU A 36 31.07 7.29 -14.51
N PRO A 37 30.95 8.52 -13.97
CA PRO A 37 30.92 8.77 -12.54
C PRO A 37 29.54 8.44 -11.95
N GLY A 38 29.50 7.96 -10.68
CA GLY A 38 28.27 7.68 -9.98
C GLY A 38 27.58 6.37 -10.36
N VAL A 39 28.26 5.46 -11.07
CA VAL A 39 27.77 4.10 -11.33
C VAL A 39 27.73 3.34 -10.00
N ASN A 40 26.60 2.73 -9.69
CA ASN A 40 26.46 1.86 -8.54
C ASN A 40 27.05 0.48 -8.86
N VAL A 41 28.04 0.05 -8.07
CA VAL A 41 28.73 -1.24 -8.19
C VAL A 41 28.46 -2.04 -6.93
N MET A 42 27.68 -3.13 -7.03
CA MET A 42 27.30 -3.96 -5.89
C MET A 42 27.74 -5.41 -6.08
N VAL A 43 28.04 -6.08 -4.98
CA VAL A 43 28.24 -7.54 -4.97
C VAL A 43 26.86 -8.22 -4.92
N LYS A 44 26.54 -9.02 -5.93
CA LYS A 44 25.25 -9.70 -6.07
C LYS A 44 24.88 -10.50 -4.82
N GLY A 45 23.68 -10.27 -4.29
CA GLY A 45 23.17 -10.97 -3.11
C GLY A 45 23.72 -10.45 -1.78
N THR A 46 24.38 -9.28 -1.77
CA THR A 46 24.89 -8.64 -0.54
C THR A 46 24.53 -7.15 -0.52
N THR A 47 24.78 -6.50 0.60
CA THR A 47 24.68 -5.03 0.74
C THR A 47 26.02 -4.31 0.49
N ILE A 48 27.05 -5.05 0.07
CA ILE A 48 28.41 -4.51 -0.14
C ILE A 48 28.48 -3.92 -1.53
N GLY A 49 28.83 -2.64 -1.63
CA GLY A 49 28.95 -1.93 -2.89
C GLY A 49 29.63 -0.58 -2.72
N THR A 50 29.86 0.09 -3.85
CA THR A 50 30.46 1.42 -3.93
C THR A 50 29.90 2.18 -5.14
N LEU A 51 30.16 3.48 -5.21
CA LEU A 51 29.91 4.29 -6.40
C LEU A 51 31.25 4.58 -7.12
N THR A 52 31.22 4.70 -8.45
CA THR A 52 32.36 5.18 -9.20
C THR A 52 32.65 6.66 -8.91
N ASP A 53 33.91 7.01 -8.83
CA ASP A 53 34.39 8.39 -8.65
C ASP A 53 34.27 9.24 -9.94
N GLY A 54 34.78 10.49 -9.92
CA GLY A 54 34.73 11.40 -11.05
C GLY A 54 35.45 10.90 -12.30
N ASP A 55 36.40 9.98 -12.18
CA ASP A 55 37.16 9.32 -13.26
C ASP A 55 36.53 7.96 -13.64
N GLY A 56 35.36 7.63 -13.15
CA GLY A 56 34.71 6.34 -13.38
C GLY A 56 35.34 5.16 -12.67
N LYS A 57 36.23 5.38 -11.67
CA LYS A 57 36.93 4.31 -10.95
C LYS A 57 36.15 3.87 -9.72
N PHE A 58 36.26 2.58 -9.39
CA PHE A 58 35.66 2.01 -8.18
C PHE A 58 36.65 1.10 -7.47
N THR A 59 36.45 0.94 -6.15
CA THR A 59 37.21 -0.04 -5.35
C THR A 59 36.26 -0.60 -4.27
N ILE A 60 36.18 -1.92 -4.21
CA ILE A 60 35.45 -2.65 -3.16
C ILE A 60 36.52 -3.43 -2.38
N PRO A 61 36.79 -3.05 -1.12
CA PRO A 61 37.95 -3.61 -0.38
C PRO A 61 37.75 -5.07 0.00
N ASP A 62 36.54 -5.49 0.31
CA ASP A 62 36.23 -6.84 0.81
C ASP A 62 35.04 -7.44 0.04
N VAL A 63 35.33 -8.26 -0.98
CA VAL A 63 34.32 -8.91 -1.80
C VAL A 63 34.09 -10.33 -1.30
N PRO A 64 32.90 -10.62 -0.72
CA PRO A 64 32.54 -11.98 -0.32
C PRO A 64 32.45 -12.92 -1.52
N GLY A 65 32.92 -14.15 -1.35
CA GLY A 65 32.92 -15.14 -2.43
C GLY A 65 34.16 -15.08 -3.35
N GLY A 66 35.05 -14.10 -3.18
CA GLY A 66 36.31 -14.02 -3.90
C GLY A 66 36.16 -14.04 -5.43
N SER A 67 36.88 -14.91 -6.12
CA SER A 67 36.82 -15.05 -7.58
C SER A 67 35.48 -15.54 -8.13
N ASN A 68 34.61 -16.09 -7.30
CA ASN A 68 33.28 -16.53 -7.70
C ASN A 68 32.19 -15.45 -7.54
N ALA A 69 32.51 -14.32 -6.92
CA ALA A 69 31.59 -13.20 -6.77
C ALA A 69 31.15 -12.65 -8.14
N VAL A 70 29.93 -12.14 -8.18
CA VAL A 70 29.36 -11.43 -9.33
C VAL A 70 29.14 -9.99 -8.92
N LEU A 71 29.73 -9.05 -9.67
CA LEU A 71 29.48 -7.62 -9.49
C LEU A 71 28.33 -7.19 -10.41
N VAL A 72 27.43 -6.41 -9.87
CA VAL A 72 26.29 -5.80 -10.58
C VAL A 72 26.58 -4.31 -10.76
N PHE A 73 26.63 -3.87 -12.00
CA PHE A 73 26.85 -2.49 -12.37
C PHE A 73 25.53 -1.89 -12.83
N SER A 74 25.05 -0.86 -12.17
CA SER A 74 23.81 -0.17 -12.52
C SER A 74 24.01 1.35 -12.56
N TYR A 75 23.52 1.97 -13.64
CA TYR A 75 23.56 3.41 -13.84
C TYR A 75 22.32 3.88 -14.60
N VAL A 76 21.83 5.07 -14.29
CA VAL A 76 20.63 5.62 -14.93
C VAL A 76 20.90 5.85 -16.41
N GLY A 77 20.08 5.25 -17.28
CA GLY A 77 20.24 5.31 -18.74
C GLY A 77 21.13 4.25 -19.35
N PHE A 78 21.63 3.30 -18.55
CA PHE A 78 22.47 2.20 -19.02
C PHE A 78 21.90 0.84 -18.61
N GLN A 79 22.18 -0.19 -19.43
CA GLN A 79 21.78 -1.56 -19.11
C GLN A 79 22.56 -2.06 -17.89
N THR A 80 21.82 -2.64 -16.94
CA THR A 80 22.46 -3.30 -15.80
C THR A 80 23.28 -4.49 -16.29
N GLN A 81 24.55 -4.54 -15.90
CA GLN A 81 25.46 -5.59 -16.33
C GLN A 81 25.98 -6.38 -15.13
N GLU A 82 25.96 -7.70 -15.24
CA GLU A 82 26.52 -8.62 -14.25
C GLU A 82 27.83 -9.18 -14.75
N ILE A 83 28.89 -9.04 -13.96
CA ILE A 83 30.25 -9.51 -14.32
C ILE A 83 30.78 -10.39 -13.20
N LYS A 84 31.16 -11.63 -13.55
CA LYS A 84 31.87 -12.52 -12.64
C LYS A 84 33.28 -12.01 -12.46
N VAL A 85 33.72 -11.85 -11.22
CA VAL A 85 35.04 -11.30 -10.86
C VAL A 85 36.20 -12.12 -11.43
N GLY A 86 36.15 -13.45 -11.35
CA GLY A 86 37.24 -14.30 -11.81
C GLY A 86 38.52 -14.05 -11.05
N ASN A 87 39.64 -14.11 -11.76
CA ASN A 87 41.01 -13.85 -11.22
C ASN A 87 41.47 -12.41 -11.43
N ALA A 88 40.63 -11.54 -12.02
CA ALA A 88 41.01 -10.17 -12.33
C ALA A 88 40.90 -9.28 -11.09
N LYS A 89 41.98 -8.64 -10.68
CA LYS A 89 41.99 -7.64 -9.60
C LYS A 89 41.60 -6.24 -10.07
N ASN A 90 41.63 -6.01 -11.38
CA ASN A 90 41.24 -4.73 -11.98
C ASN A 90 40.34 -5.00 -13.18
N LEU A 91 39.13 -4.43 -13.16
CA LEU A 91 38.08 -4.64 -14.14
C LEU A 91 37.81 -3.36 -14.94
N THR A 92 37.80 -3.46 -16.28
CA THR A 92 37.27 -2.38 -17.12
C THR A 92 35.93 -2.82 -17.66
N VAL A 93 34.86 -2.09 -17.27
CA VAL A 93 33.48 -2.41 -17.60
C VAL A 93 32.98 -1.38 -18.58
N LYS A 94 32.47 -1.84 -19.73
CA LYS A 94 31.78 -1.00 -20.70
C LYS A 94 30.28 -1.17 -20.53
N LEU A 95 29.59 -0.16 -20.04
CA LEU A 95 28.12 -0.14 -19.99
C LEU A 95 27.58 0.26 -21.36
N GLN A 96 26.53 -0.43 -21.76
CA GLN A 96 25.77 -0.08 -22.96
C GLN A 96 24.59 0.80 -22.55
N GLU A 97 24.32 1.84 -23.34
CA GLU A 97 23.13 2.66 -23.15
C GLU A 97 21.87 1.81 -23.22
N ASP A 98 20.95 2.03 -22.29
CA ASP A 98 19.68 1.33 -22.26
C ASP A 98 18.68 1.95 -23.24
N ASN A 99 18.91 1.70 -24.52
CA ASN A 99 17.97 2.07 -25.56
C ASN A 99 16.65 1.28 -25.46
N MET A 100 16.63 0.17 -24.68
CA MET A 100 15.42 -0.64 -24.44
C MET A 100 14.42 0.07 -23.50
N ALA A 101 14.87 0.96 -22.60
CA ALA A 101 13.97 1.74 -21.75
C ALA A 101 13.03 2.67 -22.52
N LEU A 102 13.41 3.07 -23.73
CA LEU A 102 12.57 3.89 -24.63
C LEU A 102 11.55 3.06 -25.43
N ASP A 103 11.83 1.79 -25.69
CA ASP A 103 10.94 0.86 -26.35
C ASP A 103 10.02 0.10 -25.37
N GLU A 104 10.13 0.41 -24.09
CA GLU A 104 9.28 -0.16 -23.06
C GLU A 104 7.79 0.08 -23.38
N VAL A 105 7.03 -1.02 -23.40
CA VAL A 105 5.59 -0.98 -23.59
C VAL A 105 4.93 -0.76 -22.23
N VAL A 106 4.16 0.30 -22.13
CA VAL A 106 3.40 0.65 -20.91
C VAL A 106 1.89 0.54 -21.19
N VAL A 107 1.14 0.21 -20.16
CA VAL A 107 -0.33 0.16 -20.26
C VAL A 107 -0.90 1.57 -20.17
N VAL A 108 -1.67 1.97 -21.17
CA VAL A 108 -2.27 3.31 -21.28
C VAL A 108 -3.77 3.18 -21.46
N GLY A 109 -4.47 3.19 -20.35
CA GLY A 109 -5.92 3.01 -20.39
C GLY A 109 -6.29 1.62 -20.88
N TYR A 110 -7.14 1.55 -21.89
CA TYR A 110 -7.64 0.29 -22.48
C TYR A 110 -6.72 -0.30 -23.56
N GLY A 111 -5.46 0.13 -23.62
CA GLY A 111 -4.48 -0.35 -24.60
C GLY A 111 -3.05 -0.25 -24.07
N THR A 112 -2.11 -0.66 -24.90
CA THR A 112 -0.68 -0.54 -24.64
C THR A 112 -0.03 0.41 -25.64
N SER A 113 0.99 1.13 -25.21
CA SER A 113 1.78 2.02 -26.09
C SER A 113 3.24 1.97 -25.66
N ARG A 114 4.16 2.26 -26.61
CA ARG A 114 5.56 2.40 -26.23
C ARG A 114 5.75 3.69 -25.43
N LYS A 115 6.54 3.64 -24.39
CA LYS A 115 6.82 4.78 -23.50
C LYS A 115 7.34 5.99 -24.27
N LYS A 116 8.15 5.76 -25.31
CA LYS A 116 8.66 6.81 -26.20
C LYS A 116 7.57 7.50 -27.02
N ASP A 117 6.47 6.81 -27.33
CA ASP A 117 5.39 7.33 -28.14
C ASP A 117 4.38 8.18 -27.35
N LEU A 118 4.46 8.13 -26.02
CA LEU A 118 3.55 8.85 -25.16
C LEU A 118 3.87 10.35 -25.08
N ALA A 119 2.84 11.17 -25.26
CA ALA A 119 2.91 12.61 -25.04
C ALA A 119 2.57 13.01 -23.58
N GLY A 120 1.84 12.17 -22.86
CA GLY A 120 1.46 12.39 -21.47
C GLY A 120 2.53 12.05 -20.45
N SER A 121 2.35 12.51 -19.18
CA SER A 121 3.26 12.25 -18.07
C SER A 121 2.92 10.91 -17.39
N ILE A 122 3.59 9.85 -17.80
CA ILE A 122 3.44 8.50 -17.24
C ILE A 122 4.75 8.08 -16.58
N SER A 123 4.65 7.51 -15.40
CA SER A 123 5.77 6.84 -14.73
C SER A 123 5.47 5.36 -14.63
N SER A 124 6.44 4.54 -15.01
CA SER A 124 6.36 3.08 -14.97
C SER A 124 7.43 2.51 -14.05
N VAL A 125 7.07 1.52 -13.27
CA VAL A 125 7.98 0.75 -12.42
C VAL A 125 7.74 -0.73 -12.68
N LYS A 126 8.75 -1.42 -13.18
CA LYS A 126 8.78 -2.88 -13.26
C LYS A 126 9.25 -3.46 -11.93
N LEU A 127 8.59 -4.49 -11.48
CA LEU A 127 8.89 -5.11 -10.18
C LEU A 127 9.76 -6.36 -10.33
N ASP A 128 9.71 -7.07 -11.45
CA ASP A 128 10.41 -8.35 -11.64
C ASP A 128 11.94 -8.28 -11.35
N ASP A 129 12.59 -7.15 -11.67
CA ASP A 129 14.03 -6.94 -11.47
C ASP A 129 14.33 -5.86 -10.41
N SER A 130 13.33 -5.44 -9.66
CA SER A 130 13.50 -4.34 -8.71
C SER A 130 13.90 -4.86 -7.34
N PRO A 131 14.91 -4.26 -6.67
CA PRO A 131 15.17 -4.50 -5.25
C PRO A 131 13.94 -4.28 -4.34
N LEU A 132 12.91 -3.61 -4.88
CA LEU A 132 11.66 -3.34 -4.17
C LEU A 132 10.88 -4.61 -3.82
N THR A 133 11.03 -5.69 -4.61
CA THR A 133 10.43 -7.00 -4.30
C THR A 133 11.12 -7.70 -3.14
N GLN A 134 12.36 -7.31 -2.83
CA GLN A 134 13.16 -7.85 -1.73
C GLN A 134 12.96 -7.09 -0.42
N LEU A 135 12.29 -5.92 -0.47
CA LEU A 135 11.96 -5.19 0.73
C LEU A 135 10.85 -5.95 1.47
N ALA A 136 11.09 -6.23 2.75
CA ALA A 136 10.12 -6.79 3.68
C ALA A 136 8.95 -5.82 3.94
N ASN A 137 8.50 -5.11 2.91
CA ASN A 137 7.43 -4.13 3.02
C ASN A 137 6.10 -4.77 2.65
N VAL A 138 5.20 -4.73 3.59
CA VAL A 138 3.80 -5.13 3.47
C VAL A 138 3.12 -4.36 2.35
N ASN A 139 3.62 -3.17 2.04
CA ASN A 139 2.96 -2.23 1.16
C ASN A 139 3.89 -1.72 0.06
N ALA A 140 3.60 -2.13 -1.16
CA ALA A 140 4.24 -1.67 -2.38
C ALA A 140 4.25 -0.16 -2.57
N LEU A 141 3.29 0.51 -1.99
CA LEU A 141 3.12 1.96 -2.16
C LEU A 141 4.26 2.75 -1.53
N VAL A 142 4.84 2.25 -0.43
CA VAL A 142 6.05 2.84 0.18
C VAL A 142 7.20 2.80 -0.82
N ALA A 143 7.38 1.66 -1.47
CA ALA A 143 8.41 1.48 -2.47
C ALA A 143 8.18 2.36 -3.72
N LEU A 144 6.92 2.51 -4.14
CA LEU A 144 6.55 3.38 -5.27
C LEU A 144 6.77 4.86 -4.97
N SER A 145 6.51 5.31 -3.73
CA SER A 145 6.70 6.72 -3.36
C SER A 145 8.16 7.17 -3.52
N SER A 146 9.12 6.26 -3.35
CA SER A 146 10.54 6.55 -3.57
C SER A 146 10.96 6.58 -5.04
N LYS A 147 10.19 5.96 -5.95
CA LYS A 147 10.54 5.78 -7.38
C LYS A 147 9.72 6.66 -8.31
N ILE A 148 8.54 7.10 -7.90
CA ILE A 148 7.61 7.86 -8.76
C ILE A 148 7.54 9.30 -8.29
N PRO A 149 8.16 10.25 -9.02
CA PRO A 149 8.09 11.67 -8.67
C PRO A 149 6.64 12.18 -8.65
N GLY A 150 6.27 12.86 -7.56
CA GLY A 150 4.93 13.41 -7.35
C GLY A 150 3.89 12.41 -6.86
N PHE A 151 4.26 11.15 -6.61
CA PHE A 151 3.44 10.20 -5.88
C PHE A 151 3.82 10.26 -4.39
N ASN A 152 2.87 10.56 -3.54
CA ASN A 152 3.02 10.58 -2.09
C ASN A 152 2.18 9.48 -1.47
N TYR A 153 2.76 8.78 -0.54
CA TYR A 153 2.10 7.78 0.26
C TYR A 153 2.55 7.94 1.71
N SER A 154 1.59 8.09 2.60
CA SER A 154 1.83 8.10 4.05
C SER A 154 1.26 6.82 4.64
N PRO A 155 2.12 5.85 4.99
CA PRO A 155 1.66 4.63 5.64
C PRO A 155 1.10 4.95 7.03
N THR A 156 0.10 4.20 7.46
CA THR A 156 -0.32 4.17 8.85
C THR A 156 0.66 3.31 9.66
N THR A 157 0.66 3.51 10.97
CA THR A 157 1.46 2.69 11.89
C THR A 157 0.83 1.33 12.17
N ASP A 158 -0.43 1.15 11.79
CA ASP A 158 -1.20 -0.07 12.04
C ASP A 158 -0.68 -1.24 11.21
N ALA A 159 -0.73 -2.44 11.76
CA ALA A 159 -0.41 -3.65 11.04
C ALA A 159 -1.31 -3.81 9.81
N GLY A 160 -0.72 -4.20 8.67
CA GLY A 160 -1.41 -4.28 7.38
C GLY A 160 -1.57 -2.94 6.65
N GLY A 161 -1.39 -1.81 7.31
CA GLY A 161 -1.31 -0.47 6.71
C GLY A 161 -2.50 -0.03 5.85
N ASP A 162 -3.73 -0.52 6.13
CA ASP A 162 -4.81 -0.49 5.14
C ASP A 162 -5.72 0.72 5.18
N ASN A 163 -5.93 1.36 6.31
CA ASN A 163 -7.21 2.07 6.40
C ASN A 163 -7.20 3.55 6.12
N THR A 164 -6.08 4.22 6.17
CA THR A 164 -6.07 5.68 6.11
C THR A 164 -4.89 6.24 5.35
N ALA A 165 -4.12 5.37 4.74
CA ALA A 165 -3.00 5.82 3.96
C ALA A 165 -3.45 6.80 2.91
N SER A 166 -3.07 8.04 3.05
CA SER A 166 -3.31 9.04 2.04
C SER A 166 -2.37 8.78 0.87
N MET A 167 -2.92 8.25 -0.20
CA MET A 167 -2.25 8.23 -1.50
C MET A 167 -2.64 9.49 -2.25
N THR A 168 -1.66 10.24 -2.73
CA THR A 168 -1.93 11.38 -3.60
C THR A 168 -0.95 11.41 -4.77
N ILE A 169 -1.44 11.86 -5.90
CA ILE A 169 -0.61 12.13 -7.08
C ILE A 169 -0.63 13.64 -7.34
N ARG A 170 0.54 14.29 -7.21
CA ARG A 170 0.71 15.75 -7.36
C ARG A 170 -0.07 16.59 -6.35
N GLY A 171 -0.34 16.04 -5.17
CA GLY A 171 -1.02 16.73 -4.08
C GLY A 171 -2.50 16.39 -3.94
N MET A 172 -3.19 17.13 -3.11
CA MET A 172 -4.63 16.98 -2.85
C MET A 172 -5.42 17.91 -3.77
N ASN A 173 -6.41 17.37 -4.45
CA ASN A 173 -7.27 18.10 -5.38
C ASN A 173 -8.64 18.44 -4.79
N SER A 174 -9.05 17.73 -3.73
CA SER A 174 -10.32 17.95 -3.04
C SER A 174 -10.07 18.48 -1.63
N ILE A 175 -10.87 19.44 -1.19
CA ILE A 175 -10.85 19.95 0.18
C ILE A 175 -11.43 18.88 1.11
N ILE A 176 -10.66 18.53 2.14
CA ILE A 176 -11.06 17.56 3.15
C ILE A 176 -11.58 18.37 4.36
N THR A 177 -12.87 18.21 4.68
CA THR A 177 -13.51 18.86 5.84
C THR A 177 -13.60 17.93 7.04
N GLY A 178 -13.34 16.61 6.84
CA GLY A 178 -13.36 15.62 7.91
C GLY A 178 -12.65 14.31 7.56
N PRO A 179 -12.35 13.48 8.57
CA PRO A 179 -11.62 12.21 8.37
C PRO A 179 -12.30 11.23 7.38
N SER A 180 -13.62 11.27 7.29
CA SER A 180 -14.40 10.44 6.37
C SER A 180 -14.20 10.79 4.89
N GLU A 181 -13.69 11.99 4.59
CA GLU A 181 -13.49 12.51 3.24
C GLU A 181 -12.06 12.30 2.71
N ALA A 182 -11.15 11.75 3.53
CA ALA A 182 -9.76 11.46 3.12
C ALA A 182 -9.70 10.56 1.86
N SER A 183 -10.74 9.76 1.63
CA SER A 183 -10.86 8.91 0.44
C SER A 183 -11.08 9.68 -0.87
N LEU A 184 -11.52 10.94 -0.82
CA LEU A 184 -11.83 11.75 -2.01
C LEU A 184 -10.58 12.06 -2.85
N ASN A 185 -9.39 12.07 -2.26
CA ASN A 185 -8.13 12.34 -2.95
C ASN A 185 -7.39 11.08 -3.42
N LYS A 186 -7.98 9.89 -3.27
CA LYS A 186 -7.33 8.63 -3.69
C LYS A 186 -7.31 8.51 -5.21
N PRO A 187 -6.16 8.08 -5.79
CA PRO A 187 -6.09 7.73 -7.20
C PRO A 187 -6.99 6.54 -7.54
N LEU A 188 -7.45 6.49 -8.78
CA LEU A 188 -8.17 5.34 -9.31
C LEU A 188 -7.23 4.15 -9.47
N LEU A 189 -7.62 2.97 -9.01
CA LEU A 189 -6.91 1.73 -9.24
C LEU A 189 -7.48 0.99 -10.45
N VAL A 190 -6.59 0.53 -11.33
CA VAL A 190 -6.91 -0.30 -12.50
C VAL A 190 -6.03 -1.54 -12.45
N VAL A 191 -6.60 -2.73 -12.55
CA VAL A 191 -5.86 -4.00 -12.52
C VAL A 191 -6.15 -4.77 -13.80
N ASP A 192 -5.09 -5.10 -14.55
CA ASP A 192 -5.16 -5.77 -15.85
C ASP A 192 -6.16 -5.11 -16.82
N GLY A 193 -6.23 -3.78 -16.79
CA GLY A 193 -7.08 -2.98 -17.68
C GLY A 193 -8.52 -2.80 -17.21
N SER A 194 -8.94 -3.37 -16.08
CA SER A 194 -10.28 -3.18 -15.50
C SER A 194 -10.22 -2.31 -14.24
N ILE A 195 -11.21 -1.44 -14.06
CA ILE A 195 -11.33 -0.63 -12.83
C ILE A 195 -11.47 -1.57 -11.63
N PHE A 196 -10.61 -1.36 -10.64
CA PHE A 196 -10.55 -2.16 -9.43
C PHE A 196 -11.16 -1.40 -8.25
N ASN A 197 -12.28 -1.90 -7.74
CA ASN A 197 -13.02 -1.27 -6.64
C ASN A 197 -12.61 -1.81 -5.25
N GLY A 198 -11.39 -2.34 -5.13
CA GLY A 198 -10.79 -2.84 -3.89
C GLY A 198 -9.63 -1.99 -3.40
N SER A 199 -8.96 -2.46 -2.35
CA SER A 199 -7.72 -1.87 -1.85
C SER A 199 -6.50 -2.47 -2.56
N ILE A 200 -5.43 -1.68 -2.72
CA ILE A 200 -4.17 -2.20 -3.27
C ILE A 200 -3.58 -3.32 -2.40
N ASN A 201 -3.90 -3.35 -1.11
CA ASN A 201 -3.46 -4.39 -0.18
C ASN A 201 -4.10 -5.77 -0.45
N GLU A 202 -5.16 -5.82 -1.24
CA GLU A 202 -5.78 -7.07 -1.70
C GLU A 202 -4.93 -7.81 -2.74
N ILE A 203 -3.94 -7.12 -3.31
CA ILE A 203 -3.05 -7.66 -4.33
C ILE A 203 -1.72 -8.04 -3.66
N ALA A 204 -1.30 -9.28 -3.83
CA ALA A 204 0.03 -9.69 -3.42
C ALA A 204 1.06 -9.03 -4.35
N MET A 205 2.06 -8.34 -3.77
CA MET A 205 3.09 -7.66 -4.57
C MET A 205 3.94 -8.60 -5.40
N THR A 206 4.14 -9.81 -4.91
CA THR A 206 4.79 -10.89 -5.64
C THR A 206 4.07 -11.28 -6.93
N ASP A 207 2.76 -10.97 -7.04
CA ASP A 207 1.94 -11.20 -8.22
C ASP A 207 1.96 -10.05 -9.23
N VAL A 208 2.59 -8.92 -8.89
CA VAL A 208 2.63 -7.73 -9.74
C VAL A 208 3.84 -7.76 -10.67
N GLU A 209 3.62 -7.51 -11.95
CA GLU A 209 4.65 -7.38 -12.99
C GLU A 209 5.13 -5.93 -13.13
N SER A 210 4.18 -4.99 -13.26
CA SER A 210 4.48 -3.56 -13.37
C SER A 210 3.39 -2.68 -12.77
N ILE A 211 3.78 -1.46 -12.42
CA ILE A 211 2.86 -0.41 -11.99
C ILE A 211 3.13 0.84 -12.80
N ASP A 212 2.09 1.30 -13.48
CA ASP A 212 2.09 2.50 -14.30
C ASP A 212 1.23 3.57 -13.63
N VAL A 213 1.74 4.81 -13.52
CA VAL A 213 1.02 5.92 -12.89
C VAL A 213 0.77 7.04 -13.90
N LEU A 214 -0.51 7.28 -14.17
CA LEU A 214 -0.97 8.39 -15.02
C LEU A 214 -1.14 9.62 -14.15
N LYS A 215 -0.32 10.65 -14.40
CA LYS A 215 -0.20 11.82 -13.51
C LYS A 215 -0.82 13.08 -14.06
N ASP A 216 -1.19 13.11 -15.34
CA ASP A 216 -1.80 14.26 -15.97
C ASP A 216 -3.24 14.00 -16.43
N ALA A 217 -4.00 15.07 -16.52
CA ALA A 217 -5.40 15.02 -16.91
C ALA A 217 -5.59 14.46 -18.31
N SER A 218 -4.67 14.72 -19.26
CA SER A 218 -4.81 14.22 -20.63
C SER A 218 -4.65 12.70 -20.71
N SER A 219 -3.70 12.11 -19.97
CA SER A 219 -3.50 10.65 -19.92
C SER A 219 -4.62 9.96 -19.15
N ALA A 220 -5.12 10.60 -18.09
CA ALA A 220 -6.13 10.06 -17.21
C ALA A 220 -7.57 10.21 -17.73
N ALA A 221 -7.84 11.19 -18.63
CA ALA A 221 -9.18 11.52 -19.12
C ALA A 221 -9.96 10.33 -19.72
N ILE A 222 -9.25 9.31 -20.21
CA ILE A 222 -9.87 8.08 -20.73
C ILE A 222 -10.66 7.31 -19.66
N TYR A 223 -10.34 7.53 -18.38
CA TYR A 223 -11.05 6.96 -17.22
C TYR A 223 -12.15 7.87 -16.66
N GLY A 224 -12.33 9.08 -17.25
CA GLY A 224 -13.40 10.01 -16.92
C GLY A 224 -13.29 10.66 -15.56
N SER A 225 -14.43 10.96 -14.95
CA SER A 225 -14.53 11.65 -13.64
C SER A 225 -13.77 10.95 -12.51
N ARG A 226 -13.69 9.63 -12.53
CA ARG A 226 -12.99 8.84 -11.50
C ARG A 226 -11.48 9.05 -11.46
N SER A 227 -10.89 9.61 -12.52
CA SER A 227 -9.44 9.79 -12.66
C SER A 227 -8.93 11.18 -12.27
N ALA A 228 -9.77 12.00 -11.64
CA ALA A 228 -9.41 13.37 -11.23
C ALA A 228 -8.15 13.43 -10.35
N ASN A 229 -7.92 12.41 -9.54
CA ASN A 229 -6.76 12.28 -8.65
C ASN A 229 -5.61 11.44 -9.26
N GLY A 230 -5.66 11.20 -10.57
CA GLY A 230 -4.71 10.32 -11.26
C GLY A 230 -5.13 8.85 -11.23
N VAL A 231 -4.36 8.02 -11.93
CA VAL A 231 -4.66 6.58 -12.08
C VAL A 231 -3.41 5.76 -11.81
N ILE A 232 -3.55 4.70 -11.03
CA ILE A 232 -2.53 3.68 -10.80
C ILE A 232 -2.97 2.42 -11.54
N ILE A 233 -2.21 2.01 -12.54
CA ILE A 233 -2.47 0.81 -13.33
C ILE A 233 -1.51 -0.27 -12.89
N ILE A 234 -2.05 -1.39 -12.42
CA ILE A 234 -1.32 -2.56 -11.97
C ILE A 234 -1.45 -3.65 -13.02
N THR A 235 -0.33 -4.14 -13.52
CA THR A 235 -0.29 -5.31 -14.40
C THR A 235 0.19 -6.50 -13.59
N THR A 236 -0.60 -7.58 -13.57
CA THR A 236 -0.25 -8.79 -12.85
C THR A 236 0.57 -9.74 -13.71
N LYS A 237 1.39 -10.56 -13.06
CA LYS A 237 2.23 -11.58 -13.70
C LYS A 237 1.41 -12.55 -14.57
N ARG A 238 2.07 -13.10 -15.57
CA ARG A 238 1.54 -14.14 -16.47
C ARG A 238 2.63 -15.14 -16.80
N GLY A 239 2.23 -16.34 -17.22
CA GLY A 239 3.17 -17.34 -17.70
C GLY A 239 3.87 -16.89 -18.97
N ARG A 240 5.19 -17.00 -19.02
CA ARG A 240 6.00 -16.66 -20.20
C ARG A 240 6.88 -17.82 -20.66
N SER A 241 7.20 -18.75 -19.76
CA SER A 241 8.08 -19.88 -20.03
C SER A 241 7.30 -21.07 -20.57
N SER A 242 7.85 -21.75 -21.57
CA SER A 242 7.33 -23.03 -22.06
C SER A 242 7.44 -24.17 -21.03
N LYS A 243 8.32 -24.01 -20.03
CA LYS A 243 8.40 -24.93 -18.90
C LYS A 243 7.69 -24.32 -17.70
N PRO A 244 6.92 -25.11 -16.94
CA PRO A 244 6.36 -24.63 -15.67
C PRO A 244 7.46 -24.10 -14.75
N THR A 245 7.25 -22.91 -14.22
CA THR A 245 8.13 -22.27 -13.23
C THR A 245 7.39 -22.22 -11.91
N VAL A 246 8.01 -22.73 -10.85
CA VAL A 246 7.52 -22.66 -9.48
C VAL A 246 8.41 -21.70 -8.72
N ASN A 247 7.82 -20.66 -8.13
CA ASN A 247 8.51 -19.70 -7.27
C ASN A 247 7.93 -19.77 -5.87
N LEU A 248 8.80 -19.81 -4.88
CA LEU A 248 8.46 -19.69 -3.47
C LEU A 248 9.22 -18.48 -2.91
N ASP A 249 8.46 -17.47 -2.53
CA ASP A 249 8.97 -16.30 -1.83
C ASP A 249 8.57 -16.40 -0.36
N ALA A 250 9.55 -16.46 0.53
CA ALA A 250 9.33 -16.56 1.96
C ALA A 250 10.28 -15.64 2.71
N TYR A 251 9.76 -14.85 3.62
CA TYR A 251 10.59 -14.10 4.53
C TYR A 251 9.98 -14.01 5.94
N TYR A 252 10.88 -13.84 6.90
CA TYR A 252 10.57 -13.52 8.29
C TYR A 252 11.38 -12.29 8.68
N GLY A 253 10.74 -11.35 9.36
CA GLY A 253 11.39 -10.12 9.81
C GLY A 253 10.92 -9.70 11.19
N ILE A 254 11.78 -8.92 11.86
CA ILE A 254 11.46 -8.26 13.12
C ILE A 254 11.47 -6.76 12.86
N GLN A 255 10.40 -6.10 13.27
CA GLN A 255 10.26 -4.65 13.16
C GLN A 255 10.38 -4.05 14.57
N SER A 256 11.07 -2.93 14.66
CA SER A 256 11.19 -2.15 15.87
C SER A 256 10.99 -0.67 15.57
N TRP A 257 10.74 0.11 16.60
CA TRP A 257 10.64 1.55 16.49
C TRP A 257 11.96 2.15 16.00
N THR A 258 11.93 2.90 14.91
CA THR A 258 13.05 3.74 14.50
C THR A 258 13.23 4.90 15.47
N ARG A 259 12.11 5.45 15.96
CA ARG A 259 12.06 6.51 16.97
C ARG A 259 10.74 6.41 17.72
N LYS A 260 10.80 6.15 19.02
CA LYS A 260 9.64 6.24 19.91
C LYS A 260 9.31 7.70 20.23
N PRO A 261 8.05 8.04 20.52
CA PRO A 261 7.73 9.31 21.17
C PRO A 261 8.59 9.46 22.42
N GLN A 262 9.19 10.63 22.59
CA GLN A 262 10.04 10.87 23.75
C GLN A 262 9.18 11.30 24.92
N MET A 263 9.22 10.53 25.99
CA MET A 263 8.65 10.91 27.28
C MET A 263 9.73 11.56 28.14
N VAL A 264 9.28 12.32 29.13
CA VAL A 264 10.17 12.82 30.16
C VAL A 264 10.54 11.62 31.05
N THR A 265 11.82 11.35 31.17
CA THR A 265 12.34 10.21 31.96
C THR A 265 12.95 10.66 33.30
N ASP A 266 13.19 11.96 33.49
CA ASP A 266 13.71 12.54 34.72
C ASP A 266 12.58 13.12 35.57
N GLN A 267 12.55 12.73 36.83
CA GLN A 267 11.51 13.13 37.78
C GLN A 267 11.50 14.65 38.03
N ASN A 268 12.66 15.27 38.16
CA ASN A 268 12.76 16.71 38.40
C ASN A 268 12.36 17.50 37.15
N GLU A 269 12.70 17.01 35.96
CA GLU A 269 12.26 17.62 34.71
C GLU A 269 10.74 17.55 34.57
N PHE A 270 10.12 16.42 34.92
CA PHE A 270 8.66 16.26 34.90
C PHE A 270 7.99 17.26 35.87
N LEU A 271 8.45 17.32 37.12
CA LEU A 271 7.91 18.23 38.12
C LEU A 271 8.11 19.71 37.71
N ASN A 272 9.25 20.02 37.11
CA ASN A 272 9.52 21.37 36.63
C ASN A 272 8.60 21.78 35.48
N ARG A 273 8.42 20.93 34.47
CA ARG A 273 7.47 21.16 33.37
C ARG A 273 6.05 21.31 33.87
N ARG A 274 5.65 20.48 34.83
CA ARG A 274 4.32 20.56 35.44
C ARG A 274 4.13 21.87 36.22
N ARG A 275 5.15 22.26 36.99
CA ARG A 275 5.17 23.56 37.69
C ARG A 275 5.00 24.72 36.69
N GLU A 276 5.78 24.76 35.64
CA GLU A 276 5.67 25.79 34.60
C GLU A 276 4.27 25.82 33.96
N ALA A 277 3.69 24.67 33.66
CA ALA A 277 2.33 24.58 33.12
C ALA A 277 1.28 25.10 34.12
N MET A 278 1.40 24.78 35.41
CA MET A 278 0.48 25.24 36.45
C MET A 278 0.60 26.72 36.70
N ILE A 279 1.82 27.29 36.64
CA ILE A 279 2.06 28.76 36.73
C ILE A 279 1.41 29.45 35.51
N ALA A 280 1.64 28.92 34.30
CA ALA A 280 1.06 29.47 33.08
C ALA A 280 -0.49 29.43 33.09
N ALA A 281 -1.07 28.39 33.71
CA ALA A 281 -2.51 28.27 33.92
C ALA A 281 -3.05 29.11 35.09
N GLY A 282 -2.19 29.80 35.85
CA GLY A 282 -2.58 30.59 37.05
C GLY A 282 -3.05 29.71 38.22
N SER A 283 -2.71 28.42 38.22
CA SER A 283 -3.16 27.48 39.26
C SER A 283 -2.30 27.48 40.50
N ILE A 284 -1.04 27.92 40.39
CA ILE A 284 -0.10 28.06 41.51
C ILE A 284 0.67 29.41 41.42
N ASP A 285 1.17 29.88 42.58
CA ASP A 285 2.03 31.05 42.63
C ASP A 285 3.41 30.74 42.01
N PRO A 286 4.02 31.67 41.24
CA PRO A 286 5.36 31.48 40.68
C PRO A 286 6.47 31.24 41.71
N SER A 287 6.27 31.61 42.96
CA SER A 287 7.21 31.36 44.06
C SER A 287 7.23 29.91 44.56
N VAL A 288 6.25 29.08 44.16
CA VAL A 288 6.21 27.67 44.52
C VAL A 288 7.40 26.95 43.89
N GLY A 289 8.19 26.27 44.74
CA GLY A 289 9.33 25.46 44.31
C GLY A 289 8.91 24.13 43.69
N LEU A 290 9.86 23.19 43.52
CA LEU A 290 9.59 21.84 43.06
C LEU A 290 9.10 20.95 44.23
N ASP A 291 8.02 21.38 44.87
CA ASP A 291 7.38 20.62 45.92
C ASP A 291 6.34 19.62 45.36
N PRO A 292 6.61 18.29 45.37
CA PRO A 292 5.69 17.32 44.81
C PRO A 292 4.29 17.39 45.43
N ALA A 293 4.17 17.77 46.71
CA ALA A 293 2.87 17.84 47.38
C ALA A 293 1.97 18.95 46.82
N GLN A 294 2.54 19.99 46.18
CA GLN A 294 1.81 21.09 45.54
C GLN A 294 1.64 20.87 44.02
N LEU A 295 2.46 20.03 43.42
CA LEU A 295 2.50 19.82 41.97
C LEU A 295 1.76 18.55 41.52
N LEU A 296 1.64 17.55 42.38
CA LEU A 296 1.00 16.29 42.11
C LEU A 296 -0.37 16.22 42.79
N ASN A 297 -1.30 15.51 42.18
CA ASN A 297 -2.54 15.17 42.88
C ASN A 297 -2.29 14.10 43.97
N ALA A 298 -3.30 13.76 44.74
CA ALA A 298 -3.13 12.85 45.86
C ALA A 298 -2.64 11.45 45.44
N GLU A 299 -3.15 10.93 44.34
CA GLU A 299 -2.78 9.61 43.80
C GLU A 299 -1.36 9.63 43.23
N GLU A 300 -1.03 10.66 42.46
CA GLU A 300 0.33 10.83 41.92
C GLU A 300 1.37 10.99 43.03
N LEU A 301 1.01 11.71 44.09
CA LEU A 301 1.87 11.90 45.25
C LEU A 301 2.11 10.60 46.01
N GLU A 302 1.10 9.76 46.14
CA GLU A 302 1.23 8.43 46.73
C GLU A 302 2.21 7.58 45.92
N VAL A 303 2.07 7.52 44.60
CA VAL A 303 2.99 6.79 43.69
C VAL A 303 4.40 7.37 43.75
N TYR A 304 4.53 8.71 43.76
CA TYR A 304 5.82 9.37 43.91
C TYR A 304 6.52 8.99 45.23
N ASN A 305 5.80 9.03 46.34
CA ASN A 305 6.33 8.66 47.67
C ASN A 305 6.69 7.16 47.76
N ALA A 306 5.99 6.33 47.01
CA ALA A 306 6.31 4.90 46.89
C ALA A 306 7.48 4.63 45.92
N GLY A 307 8.03 5.64 45.24
CA GLY A 307 9.10 5.50 44.25
C GLY A 307 8.63 4.91 42.94
N GLY A 308 7.32 4.99 42.67
CA GLY A 308 6.74 4.49 41.42
C GLY A 308 7.03 5.43 40.23
N TRP A 309 7.18 4.82 39.06
CA TRP A 309 7.34 5.52 37.76
C TRP A 309 6.98 4.55 36.64
N VAL A 310 6.12 4.95 35.72
CA VAL A 310 5.71 4.14 34.58
C VAL A 310 6.08 4.83 33.27
N ASP A 311 6.80 4.16 32.39
CA ASP A 311 6.96 4.56 31.01
C ASP A 311 5.82 3.98 30.18
N TRP A 312 4.77 4.77 30.01
CA TRP A 312 3.57 4.36 29.28
C TRP A 312 3.83 4.07 27.81
N ILE A 313 4.84 4.70 27.20
CA ILE A 313 5.20 4.41 25.80
C ILE A 313 5.81 3.02 25.67
N ASP A 314 6.65 2.63 26.63
CA ASP A 314 7.21 1.28 26.65
C ASP A 314 6.12 0.22 26.91
N GLU A 315 5.16 0.52 27.79
CA GLU A 315 4.06 -0.41 28.11
C GLU A 315 3.17 -0.71 26.89
N VAL A 316 2.90 0.28 26.03
CA VAL A 316 2.07 0.11 24.84
C VAL A 316 2.85 -0.29 23.59
N SER A 317 4.18 -0.35 23.70
CA SER A 317 5.07 -0.67 22.58
C SER A 317 5.55 -2.11 22.64
N GLN A 318 5.70 -2.71 21.47
CA GLN A 318 6.29 -4.04 21.33
C GLN A 318 7.19 -4.13 20.10
N ASN A 319 8.05 -5.13 20.05
CA ASN A 319 8.70 -5.54 18.81
C ASN A 319 7.71 -6.35 17.98
N ALA A 320 7.58 -5.99 16.72
CA ALA A 320 6.64 -6.62 15.81
C ALA A 320 7.33 -7.68 14.95
N GLN A 321 6.60 -8.71 14.60
CA GLN A 321 7.05 -9.77 13.71
C GLN A 321 6.28 -9.70 12.41
N ILE A 322 6.97 -9.96 11.29
CA ILE A 322 6.34 -10.08 10.00
C ILE A 322 6.74 -11.40 9.35
N GLN A 323 5.76 -12.12 8.83
CA GLN A 323 5.92 -13.37 8.10
C GLN A 323 5.15 -13.25 6.80
N ASN A 324 5.79 -13.60 5.69
CA ASN A 324 5.15 -13.63 4.40
C ASN A 324 5.62 -14.86 3.62
N TYR A 325 4.67 -15.59 3.07
CA TYR A 325 4.89 -16.78 2.26
C TYR A 325 4.04 -16.65 1.00
N ASN A 326 4.66 -16.72 -0.16
CA ASN A 326 3.96 -16.72 -1.44
C ASN A 326 4.48 -17.84 -2.32
N LEU A 327 3.60 -18.71 -2.78
CA LEU A 327 3.88 -19.75 -3.74
C LEU A 327 3.19 -19.42 -5.05
N SER A 328 3.93 -19.42 -6.16
CA SER A 328 3.36 -19.23 -7.48
C SER A 328 3.83 -20.28 -8.47
N ILE A 329 2.94 -20.64 -9.39
CA ILE A 329 3.18 -21.56 -10.48
C ILE A 329 2.74 -20.88 -11.77
N SER A 330 3.63 -20.79 -12.74
CA SER A 330 3.34 -20.13 -14.01
C SER A 330 3.97 -20.87 -15.18
N GLY A 331 3.39 -20.74 -16.35
CA GLY A 331 3.95 -21.34 -17.57
C GLY A 331 3.03 -21.19 -18.76
N ASN A 332 3.50 -21.72 -19.88
CA ASN A 332 2.71 -21.89 -21.08
C ASN A 332 2.40 -23.38 -21.23
N ALA A 333 1.12 -23.75 -21.14
CA ALA A 333 0.68 -25.13 -21.37
C ALA A 333 0.82 -25.53 -22.86
N SER A 334 0.81 -24.49 -23.74
CA SER A 334 1.13 -24.60 -25.17
C SER A 334 1.49 -23.19 -25.66
N ASP A 335 1.93 -23.05 -26.90
CA ASP A 335 2.16 -21.72 -27.50
C ASP A 335 0.91 -20.80 -27.54
N LYS A 336 -0.25 -21.35 -27.17
CA LYS A 336 -1.54 -20.68 -27.20
C LYS A 336 -2.17 -20.44 -25.83
N VAL A 337 -1.66 -21.06 -24.76
CA VAL A 337 -2.27 -20.97 -23.43
C VAL A 337 -1.23 -20.65 -22.36
N ASN A 338 -1.37 -19.51 -21.74
CA ASN A 338 -0.57 -19.10 -20.59
C ASN A 338 -1.39 -19.20 -19.32
N TYR A 339 -0.75 -19.58 -18.22
CA TYR A 339 -1.38 -19.61 -16.90
C TYR A 339 -0.46 -19.06 -15.82
N TYR A 340 -1.07 -18.51 -14.78
CA TYR A 340 -0.42 -18.07 -13.55
C TYR A 340 -1.35 -18.40 -12.38
N LEU A 341 -0.83 -19.08 -11.37
CA LEU A 341 -1.53 -19.40 -10.13
C LEU A 341 -0.67 -18.96 -8.96
N SER A 342 -1.25 -18.33 -7.96
CA SER A 342 -0.54 -17.98 -6.73
C SER A 342 -1.40 -18.19 -5.49
N ALA A 343 -0.72 -18.46 -4.37
CA ALA A 343 -1.28 -18.53 -3.03
C ALA A 343 -0.32 -17.84 -2.07
N GLY A 344 -0.83 -16.84 -1.32
CA GLY A 344 -0.04 -16.05 -0.38
C GLY A 344 -0.65 -16.06 1.00
N TYR A 345 0.20 -16.16 2.02
CA TYR A 345 -0.16 -15.96 3.43
C TYR A 345 0.78 -14.96 4.06
N MET A 346 0.24 -14.01 4.80
CA MET A 346 0.99 -13.04 5.55
C MET A 346 0.41 -12.87 6.95
N LYS A 347 1.30 -12.79 7.93
CA LYS A 347 1.00 -12.35 9.29
C LYS A 347 1.94 -11.21 9.65
N GLN A 348 1.40 -10.14 10.19
CA GLN A 348 2.16 -9.01 10.72
C GLN A 348 1.60 -8.62 12.07
N ASP A 349 2.46 -8.56 13.07
CA ASP A 349 2.17 -7.92 14.34
C ASP A 349 2.54 -6.43 14.21
N GLY A 350 1.80 -5.53 14.85
CA GLY A 350 2.10 -4.10 14.89
C GLY A 350 3.06 -3.74 16.02
N LEU A 351 3.60 -2.52 15.96
CA LEU A 351 4.50 -1.97 16.98
C LEU A 351 3.76 -1.54 18.26
N ILE A 352 2.43 -1.49 18.21
CA ILE A 352 1.56 -1.18 19.33
C ILE A 352 0.89 -2.46 19.81
N VAL A 353 0.80 -2.63 21.11
CA VAL A 353 0.18 -3.81 21.73
C VAL A 353 -1.26 -3.97 21.25
N GLY A 354 -1.63 -5.19 20.87
CA GLY A 354 -2.96 -5.54 20.36
C GLY A 354 -3.15 -5.37 18.86
N ASP A 355 -2.17 -4.84 18.15
CA ASP A 355 -2.23 -4.70 16.70
C ASP A 355 -1.73 -5.97 16.02
N ASP A 356 -2.59 -6.65 15.31
CA ASP A 356 -2.24 -7.81 14.48
C ASP A 356 -3.00 -7.80 13.16
N TYR A 357 -2.39 -8.34 12.12
CA TYR A 357 -2.97 -8.45 10.79
C TYR A 357 -2.62 -9.79 10.16
N LYS A 358 -3.62 -10.45 9.61
CA LYS A 358 -3.48 -11.69 8.87
C LYS A 358 -4.11 -11.54 7.51
N LYS A 359 -3.45 -12.07 6.49
CA LYS A 359 -3.92 -12.00 5.10
C LYS A 359 -3.69 -13.32 4.38
N LEU A 360 -4.69 -13.76 3.64
CA LEU A 360 -4.65 -14.88 2.72
C LEU A 360 -5.06 -14.39 1.33
N THR A 361 -4.27 -14.71 0.32
CA THR A 361 -4.54 -14.33 -1.07
C THR A 361 -4.45 -15.55 -1.99
N PHE A 362 -5.33 -15.60 -2.98
CA PHE A 362 -5.24 -16.53 -4.09
C PHE A 362 -5.46 -15.79 -5.39
N MET A 363 -4.70 -16.12 -6.41
CA MET A 363 -4.92 -15.60 -7.75
C MET A 363 -4.76 -16.74 -8.78
N ALA A 364 -5.66 -16.76 -9.74
CA ALA A 364 -5.59 -17.60 -10.92
C ALA A 364 -5.81 -16.74 -12.16
N LYS A 365 -4.93 -16.85 -13.14
CA LYS A 365 -5.01 -16.13 -14.42
C LYS A 365 -4.70 -17.08 -15.55
N MET A 366 -5.49 -17.02 -16.61
CA MET A 366 -5.30 -17.81 -17.81
C MET A 366 -5.70 -16.99 -19.03
N ASP A 367 -4.83 -16.95 -20.04
CA ASP A 367 -5.10 -16.40 -21.35
C ASP A 367 -4.91 -17.48 -22.39
N ALA A 368 -5.88 -17.62 -23.31
CA ALA A 368 -5.88 -18.64 -24.35
C ALA A 368 -6.16 -18.02 -25.73
N LYS A 369 -5.24 -18.21 -26.65
CA LYS A 369 -5.40 -17.89 -28.07
C LYS A 369 -6.11 -19.07 -28.74
N VAL A 370 -7.44 -19.04 -28.75
CA VAL A 370 -8.29 -20.13 -29.27
C VAL A 370 -8.06 -20.34 -30.75
N THR A 371 -8.02 -19.23 -31.50
CA THR A 371 -7.67 -19.17 -32.92
C THR A 371 -6.72 -18.00 -33.15
N ASP A 372 -6.26 -17.79 -34.37
CA ASP A 372 -5.40 -16.62 -34.69
C ASP A 372 -6.12 -15.28 -34.57
N TRP A 373 -7.44 -15.31 -34.57
CA TRP A 373 -8.30 -14.13 -34.48
C TRP A 373 -9.14 -14.05 -33.18
N LEU A 374 -9.10 -15.08 -32.32
CA LEU A 374 -9.89 -15.14 -31.09
C LEU A 374 -9.00 -15.45 -29.90
N THR A 375 -8.92 -14.53 -28.97
CA THR A 375 -8.27 -14.69 -27.67
C THR A 375 -9.31 -14.55 -26.56
N VAL A 376 -9.26 -15.44 -25.59
CA VAL A 376 -10.08 -15.39 -24.37
C VAL A 376 -9.16 -15.41 -23.14
N GLY A 377 -9.55 -14.73 -22.09
CA GLY A 377 -8.79 -14.77 -20.86
C GLY A 377 -9.67 -14.60 -19.65
N MET A 378 -9.17 -15.07 -18.52
CA MET A 378 -9.82 -14.95 -17.24
C MET A 378 -8.80 -14.71 -16.12
N ARG A 379 -9.22 -13.95 -15.13
CA ARG A 379 -8.53 -13.77 -13.85
C ARG A 379 -9.55 -13.91 -12.73
N ALA A 380 -9.22 -14.68 -11.73
CA ALA A 380 -9.96 -14.76 -10.47
C ALA A 380 -8.99 -14.49 -9.32
N SER A 381 -9.38 -13.67 -8.38
CA SER A 381 -8.60 -13.41 -7.17
C SER A 381 -9.50 -13.44 -5.94
N TYR A 382 -8.99 -14.02 -4.89
CA TYR A 382 -9.61 -14.05 -3.57
C TYR A 382 -8.68 -13.45 -2.55
N TYR A 383 -9.23 -12.62 -1.70
CA TYR A 383 -8.54 -11.98 -0.59
C TYR A 383 -9.38 -12.14 0.67
N ASN A 384 -8.74 -12.66 1.71
CA ASN A 384 -9.30 -12.71 3.04
C ASN A 384 -8.30 -12.07 4.01
N ALA A 385 -8.78 -11.17 4.85
CA ALA A 385 -7.95 -10.58 5.88
C ALA A 385 -8.71 -10.40 7.18
N SER A 386 -7.99 -10.44 8.28
CA SER A 386 -8.49 -10.11 9.60
C SER A 386 -7.56 -9.16 10.33
N ASN A 387 -8.17 -8.23 11.06
CA ASN A 387 -7.50 -7.27 11.93
C ASN A 387 -8.42 -7.02 13.12
N PRO A 388 -7.99 -7.16 14.37
CA PRO A 388 -8.83 -6.90 15.53
C PRO A 388 -9.31 -5.44 15.57
N GLY A 389 -8.50 -4.51 15.04
CA GLY A 389 -8.86 -3.09 14.97
C GLY A 389 -9.05 -2.43 16.33
N GLN A 390 -8.53 -3.06 17.38
CA GLN A 390 -8.49 -2.56 18.74
C GLN A 390 -7.05 -2.65 19.23
N ILE A 391 -6.42 -1.50 19.43
CA ILE A 391 -5.01 -1.38 19.82
C ILE A 391 -4.90 -0.49 21.05
N ALA A 392 -3.80 -0.61 21.79
CA ALA A 392 -3.48 0.31 22.85
C ALA A 392 -3.34 1.75 22.29
N ASN A 393 -3.73 2.73 23.08
CA ASN A 393 -3.76 4.13 22.63
C ASN A 393 -2.44 4.84 22.92
N ILE A 394 -1.57 4.91 21.91
CA ILE A 394 -0.26 5.56 22.04
C ILE A 394 -0.39 7.07 22.32
N GLN A 395 -1.43 7.73 21.83
CA GLN A 395 -1.65 9.15 22.11
C GLN A 395 -1.99 9.36 23.60
N SER A 396 -2.85 8.51 24.15
CA SER A 396 -3.12 8.53 25.60
C SER A 396 -1.85 8.28 26.41
N ALA A 397 -1.00 7.34 25.99
CA ALA A 397 0.28 7.05 26.63
C ALA A 397 1.19 8.29 26.71
N THR A 398 1.15 9.20 25.72
CA THR A 398 1.96 10.44 25.77
C THR A 398 1.44 11.49 26.75
N TRP A 399 0.18 11.39 27.19
CA TRP A 399 -0.45 12.39 28.06
C TRP A 399 -0.59 11.94 29.49
N LEU A 400 -0.46 10.63 29.74
CA LEU A 400 -0.60 10.09 31.08
C LEU A 400 0.59 10.45 31.97
N SER A 401 0.29 10.65 33.22
CA SER A 401 1.31 10.90 34.23
C SER A 401 2.16 9.62 34.43
N PRO A 402 3.49 9.74 34.49
CA PRO A 402 4.33 8.61 34.86
C PRO A 402 4.16 8.19 36.35
N TYR A 403 3.60 9.07 37.18
CA TYR A 403 3.22 8.76 38.55
C TYR A 403 1.82 8.17 38.59
N SER A 404 1.64 7.04 37.95
CA SER A 404 0.41 6.25 37.93
C SER A 404 0.70 4.84 38.35
N TYR A 405 -0.30 4.17 38.91
CA TYR A 405 -0.19 2.74 39.18
C TYR A 405 -0.40 1.98 37.87
N LYS A 406 0.52 1.07 37.57
CA LYS A 406 0.35 0.13 36.46
C LYS A 406 -0.75 -0.91 36.76
N TYR A 407 -0.90 -1.29 38.02
CA TYR A 407 -1.92 -2.23 38.48
C TYR A 407 -2.50 -1.75 39.80
N VAL A 408 -3.81 -1.75 39.95
CA VAL A 408 -4.50 -1.46 41.21
C VAL A 408 -5.19 -2.71 41.71
N ARG A 409 -4.99 -3.03 42.98
CA ARG A 409 -5.65 -4.11 43.66
C ARG A 409 -6.81 -3.57 44.47
N TYR A 410 -8.01 -4.05 44.21
CA TYR A 410 -9.17 -3.82 45.06
C TYR A 410 -9.37 -4.98 46.01
N ASP A 411 -9.75 -4.70 47.22
CA ASP A 411 -10.10 -5.74 48.20
C ASP A 411 -11.25 -6.61 47.65
N GLY A 412 -10.94 -7.89 47.38
CA GLY A 412 -11.88 -8.87 46.87
C GLY A 412 -11.88 -9.08 45.35
N TYR A 413 -11.21 -8.23 44.56
CA TYR A 413 -11.04 -8.41 43.11
C TYR A 413 -9.56 -8.36 42.78
N THR A 414 -9.04 -9.45 42.25
CA THR A 414 -7.67 -9.55 41.73
C THR A 414 -7.68 -9.01 40.30
N ASP A 415 -7.77 -7.73 40.09
CA ASP A 415 -7.83 -7.21 38.72
C ASP A 415 -6.83 -6.11 38.44
N TRP A 416 -6.32 -6.25 37.46
CA TRP A 416 -5.30 -5.94 36.44
C TRP A 416 -5.29 -4.47 36.01
N TYR A 417 -6.04 -3.50 36.64
CA TYR A 417 -6.33 -2.21 36.07
C TYR A 417 -5.99 -1.09 37.02
N GLU A 418 -5.41 -0.07 36.42
CA GLU A 418 -5.14 1.15 37.13
C GLU A 418 -6.41 1.92 37.40
N ARG A 419 -6.71 2.04 38.65
CA ARG A 419 -7.66 3.00 39.16
C ARG A 419 -6.95 3.96 40.09
N TYR A 420 -7.15 5.23 39.86
CA TYR A 420 -6.92 6.18 40.93
C TYR A 420 -7.87 5.89 42.10
N ALA A 421 -7.49 6.28 43.30
CA ALA A 421 -8.32 6.10 44.49
C ALA A 421 -9.68 6.76 44.39
N ASN A 422 -9.83 7.77 43.51
CA ASN A 422 -11.10 8.43 43.22
C ASN A 422 -11.96 7.66 42.14
N GLY A 423 -11.52 6.49 41.70
CA GLY A 423 -12.24 5.66 40.75
C GLY A 423 -12.07 6.02 39.28
N ASN A 424 -11.26 7.03 38.96
CA ASN A 424 -10.94 7.33 37.57
C ASN A 424 -9.92 6.34 37.02
N VAL A 425 -10.13 5.88 35.81
CA VAL A 425 -9.19 5.01 35.11
C VAL A 425 -8.35 5.85 34.16
N ALA A 426 -7.04 5.78 34.31
CA ALA A 426 -6.09 6.41 33.42
C ALA A 426 -5.08 5.37 32.93
N SER A 427 -5.31 4.85 31.75
CA SER A 427 -4.44 3.87 31.12
C SER A 427 -4.49 4.03 29.59
N PRO A 428 -3.37 3.89 28.88
CA PRO A 428 -3.37 3.94 27.42
C PRO A 428 -4.01 2.70 26.79
N PHE A 429 -4.30 1.67 27.59
CA PHE A 429 -5.08 0.52 27.17
C PHE A 429 -6.59 0.78 27.16
N TRP A 430 -6.99 1.96 27.65
CA TRP A 430 -8.38 2.39 27.75
C TRP A 430 -8.57 3.64 26.91
N SER A 431 -9.57 3.65 26.08
CA SER A 431 -9.97 4.88 25.42
C SER A 431 -11.02 5.60 26.26
N SER A 432 -11.00 6.93 26.25
CA SER A 432 -12.04 7.76 26.85
C SER A 432 -13.41 7.63 26.14
N SER A 433 -13.47 6.99 24.97
CA SER A 433 -14.74 6.63 24.33
C SER A 433 -15.22 5.29 24.86
N GLU A 434 -16.46 5.23 25.26
CA GLU A 434 -17.15 4.11 25.90
C GLU A 434 -17.02 2.75 25.20
N THR A 435 -16.46 2.71 24.01
CA THR A 435 -16.53 1.55 23.12
C THR A 435 -15.17 0.99 22.71
N THR A 436 -14.06 1.47 23.26
CA THR A 436 -12.75 1.19 22.67
C THR A 436 -11.63 0.82 23.65
N SER A 437 -11.95 0.28 24.79
CA SER A 437 -10.90 -0.29 25.63
C SER A 437 -10.31 -1.55 25.01
N TYR A 438 -9.00 -1.57 24.80
CA TYR A 438 -8.27 -2.73 24.28
C TYR A 438 -8.48 -3.99 25.12
N LEU A 439 -8.52 -3.85 26.45
CA LEU A 439 -8.57 -4.98 27.37
C LEU A 439 -9.97 -5.64 27.47
N TRP A 440 -11.05 -4.84 27.26
CA TRP A 440 -12.41 -5.29 27.51
C TRP A 440 -13.28 -5.35 26.27
N THR A 441 -12.73 -4.93 25.14
CA THR A 441 -13.43 -4.94 23.88
C THR A 441 -12.90 -6.06 22.99
N ASP A 442 -13.73 -7.08 22.81
CA ASP A 442 -13.51 -8.06 21.76
C ASP A 442 -13.99 -7.47 20.44
N ARG A 443 -13.06 -7.25 19.53
CA ARG A 443 -13.36 -6.68 18.22
C ARG A 443 -12.67 -7.47 17.13
N GLU A 444 -13.42 -7.85 16.14
CA GLU A 444 -12.92 -8.54 14.97
C GLU A 444 -13.38 -7.83 13.71
N LYS A 445 -12.45 -7.51 12.83
CA LYS A 445 -12.73 -7.07 11.47
C LYS A 445 -12.30 -8.14 10.50
N LYS A 446 -13.21 -8.57 9.66
CA LYS A 446 -12.95 -9.54 8.59
C LYS A 446 -13.29 -8.95 7.24
N TYR A 447 -12.39 -9.13 6.31
CA TYR A 447 -12.52 -8.71 4.93
C TYR A 447 -12.49 -9.93 4.03
N ASP A 448 -13.50 -10.09 3.19
CA ASP A 448 -13.55 -11.11 2.15
C ASP A 448 -13.83 -10.43 0.81
N ASN A 449 -12.92 -10.58 -0.14
CA ASN A 449 -13.08 -10.06 -1.48
C ASN A 449 -12.89 -11.16 -2.50
N LEU A 450 -13.87 -11.32 -3.37
CA LEU A 450 -13.79 -12.18 -4.55
C LEU A 450 -13.92 -11.30 -5.79
N ASN A 451 -12.91 -11.31 -6.64
CA ASN A 451 -12.86 -10.57 -7.89
C ASN A 451 -12.67 -11.53 -9.07
N GLY A 452 -13.53 -11.42 -10.07
CA GLY A 452 -13.46 -12.17 -11.31
C GLY A 452 -13.44 -11.23 -12.51
N THR A 453 -12.49 -11.39 -13.42
CA THR A 453 -12.42 -10.68 -14.70
C THR A 453 -12.36 -11.70 -15.83
N GLY A 454 -13.19 -11.55 -16.84
CA GLY A 454 -13.12 -12.33 -18.07
C GLY A 454 -13.10 -11.40 -19.28
N PHE A 455 -12.39 -11.79 -20.33
CA PHE A 455 -12.40 -11.04 -21.58
C PHE A 455 -12.45 -11.96 -22.82
N VAL A 456 -13.00 -11.40 -23.88
CA VAL A 456 -12.96 -11.97 -25.23
C VAL A 456 -12.42 -10.90 -26.15
N GLN A 457 -11.38 -11.21 -26.91
CA GLN A 457 -10.80 -10.32 -27.91
C GLN A 457 -10.90 -10.98 -29.28
N ILE A 458 -11.37 -10.21 -30.25
CA ILE A 458 -11.52 -10.58 -31.64
C ILE A 458 -10.62 -9.68 -32.48
N ASP A 459 -9.63 -10.23 -33.14
CA ASP A 459 -8.79 -9.53 -34.11
C ASP A 459 -9.34 -9.82 -35.50
N PHE A 460 -9.91 -8.81 -36.18
CA PHE A 460 -10.64 -9.02 -37.43
C PHE A 460 -9.69 -9.36 -38.60
N PRO A 461 -9.71 -10.57 -39.14
CA PRO A 461 -8.73 -11.00 -40.15
C PRO A 461 -8.89 -10.26 -41.49
N PHE A 462 -10.08 -9.76 -41.77
CA PHE A 462 -10.39 -9.04 -43.02
C PHE A 462 -10.07 -7.53 -42.94
N VAL A 463 -9.84 -6.98 -41.72
CA VAL A 463 -9.38 -5.59 -41.52
C VAL A 463 -8.15 -5.61 -40.61
N LYS A 464 -6.97 -5.70 -41.22
CA LYS A 464 -5.72 -5.74 -40.47
C LYS A 464 -5.59 -4.54 -39.54
N GLY A 465 -5.33 -4.78 -38.27
CA GLY A 465 -5.18 -3.80 -37.24
C GLY A 465 -6.48 -3.42 -36.50
N LEU A 466 -7.64 -3.91 -36.92
CA LEU A 466 -8.89 -3.74 -36.19
C LEU A 466 -9.07 -4.88 -35.19
N SER A 467 -9.33 -4.54 -33.94
CA SER A 467 -9.71 -5.48 -32.90
C SER A 467 -10.91 -5.00 -32.11
N TYR A 468 -11.64 -5.93 -31.53
CA TYR A 468 -12.69 -5.69 -30.55
C TYR A 468 -12.41 -6.49 -29.30
N LYS A 469 -12.47 -5.83 -28.14
CA LYS A 469 -12.32 -6.49 -26.83
C LYS A 469 -13.53 -6.21 -25.96
N PHE A 470 -14.19 -7.27 -25.54
CA PHE A 470 -15.18 -7.28 -24.48
C PHE A 470 -14.53 -7.70 -23.18
N THR A 471 -14.73 -6.96 -22.10
CA THR A 471 -14.25 -7.31 -20.75
C THR A 471 -15.40 -7.20 -19.77
N MET A 472 -15.55 -8.20 -18.91
CA MET A 472 -16.49 -8.20 -17.79
C MET A 472 -15.70 -8.43 -16.50
N ASN A 473 -15.87 -7.53 -15.53
CA ASN A 473 -15.35 -7.68 -14.18
C ASN A 473 -16.52 -7.76 -13.20
N ALA A 474 -16.43 -8.64 -12.21
CA ALA A 474 -17.41 -8.76 -11.13
C ALA A 474 -16.67 -8.86 -9.79
N VAL A 475 -17.16 -8.14 -8.81
CA VAL A 475 -16.58 -8.06 -7.45
C VAL A 475 -17.67 -8.34 -6.44
N LYS A 476 -17.37 -9.21 -5.47
CA LYS A 476 -18.11 -9.35 -4.24
C LYS A 476 -17.17 -9.04 -3.08
N ASN A 477 -17.46 -7.97 -2.35
CA ASN A 477 -16.70 -7.56 -1.17
C ASN A 477 -17.61 -7.65 0.05
N THR A 478 -17.14 -8.30 1.11
CA THR A 478 -17.82 -8.37 2.40
C THR A 478 -16.86 -7.89 3.48
N ASN A 479 -17.30 -6.90 4.24
CA ASN A 479 -16.58 -6.38 5.40
C ASN A 479 -17.45 -6.56 6.62
N ASN A 480 -17.04 -7.42 7.54
CA ASN A 480 -17.71 -7.69 8.79
C ASN A 480 -16.92 -7.06 9.92
N VAL A 481 -17.61 -6.36 10.80
CA VAL A 481 -17.05 -5.81 12.04
C VAL A 481 -17.95 -6.26 13.18
N ASP A 482 -17.44 -7.12 14.03
CA ASP A 482 -18.09 -7.51 15.27
C ASP A 482 -17.34 -6.88 16.44
N MET A 483 -18.06 -6.29 17.36
CA MET A 483 -17.52 -5.67 18.55
C MET A 483 -18.41 -5.99 19.75
N PHE A 484 -17.79 -6.43 20.81
CA PHE A 484 -18.45 -6.72 22.08
C PHE A 484 -17.64 -6.09 23.21
N VAL A 485 -18.28 -5.27 24.02
CA VAL A 485 -17.68 -4.66 25.22
C VAL A 485 -18.12 -5.46 26.43
N ASN A 486 -17.14 -6.01 27.14
CA ASN A 486 -17.35 -6.82 28.31
C ASN A 486 -17.98 -5.97 29.44
N PRO A 487 -18.96 -6.49 30.21
CA PRO A 487 -19.51 -5.81 31.38
C PRO A 487 -18.44 -5.34 32.38
N GLN A 488 -17.34 -6.03 32.48
CA GLN A 488 -16.24 -5.70 33.38
C GLN A 488 -15.67 -4.29 33.11
N TYR A 489 -15.67 -3.84 31.85
CA TYR A 489 -15.31 -2.47 31.49
C TYR A 489 -16.08 -1.42 32.31
N PHE A 490 -17.38 -1.60 32.46
CA PHE A 490 -18.22 -0.66 33.19
C PHE A 490 -18.01 -0.70 34.69
N LEU A 491 -17.68 -1.87 35.23
CA LEU A 491 -17.27 -2.00 36.64
C LEU A 491 -15.97 -1.26 36.90
N ASP A 492 -15.02 -1.42 35.99
CA ASP A 492 -13.68 -0.86 36.14
C ASP A 492 -13.60 0.65 35.90
N THR A 493 -14.53 1.24 35.16
CA THR A 493 -14.60 2.69 34.95
C THR A 493 -15.43 3.45 35.98
N ARG A 494 -16.05 2.75 36.93
CA ARG A 494 -16.88 3.38 37.97
C ARG A 494 -16.08 3.89 39.16
N LYS A 495 -16.66 4.85 39.88
CA LYS A 495 -16.08 5.34 41.12
C LYS A 495 -16.11 4.25 42.19
N VAL A 496 -15.12 4.28 43.07
CA VAL A 496 -15.00 3.33 44.19
C VAL A 496 -16.25 3.26 45.06
N GLU A 497 -16.89 4.41 45.30
CA GLU A 497 -18.14 4.52 46.08
C GLU A 497 -19.31 3.75 45.43
N GLU A 498 -19.29 3.62 44.10
CA GLU A 498 -20.31 2.88 43.34
C GLU A 498 -20.04 1.37 43.37
N LEU A 499 -18.81 0.93 43.67
CA LEU A 499 -18.40 -0.46 43.75
C LEU A 499 -18.62 -1.07 45.14
N ALA A 500 -18.89 -0.25 46.16
CA ALA A 500 -19.13 -0.70 47.52
C ALA A 500 -20.38 -1.58 47.67
N ASP A 501 -21.28 -1.57 46.68
CA ASP A 501 -22.43 -2.46 46.60
C ASP A 501 -22.43 -3.26 45.27
N PRO A 502 -21.75 -4.41 45.23
CA PRO A 502 -21.65 -5.23 44.00
C PRO A 502 -23.00 -5.78 43.53
N TYR A 503 -24.03 -5.74 44.36
CA TYR A 503 -25.38 -6.20 44.01
C TYR A 503 -26.25 -5.09 43.40
N LYS A 504 -25.81 -3.85 43.51
CA LYS A 504 -26.59 -2.69 43.05
C LYS A 504 -26.37 -2.35 41.58
N TYR A 505 -25.28 -2.85 40.98
CA TYR A 505 -24.92 -2.56 39.60
C TYR A 505 -24.84 -3.83 38.78
N THR A 506 -25.84 -4.09 38.00
CA THR A 506 -25.72 -4.96 36.83
C THR A 506 -25.00 -4.18 35.74
N ALA A 507 -23.68 -4.35 35.63
CA ALA A 507 -22.96 -3.88 34.47
C ALA A 507 -23.55 -4.58 33.24
N GLU A 508 -23.97 -3.81 32.26
CA GLU A 508 -24.59 -4.33 31.07
C GLU A 508 -23.58 -4.30 29.93
N ALA A 509 -23.25 -5.47 29.39
CA ALA A 509 -22.47 -5.56 28.19
C ALA A 509 -23.20 -4.86 27.03
N ASN A 510 -22.44 -4.33 26.11
CA ASN A 510 -22.97 -3.82 24.84
C ASN A 510 -22.06 -4.23 23.68
N GLY A 511 -22.55 -4.01 22.48
CA GLY A 511 -21.77 -4.27 21.29
C GLY A 511 -22.48 -3.86 20.02
N LYS A 512 -21.82 -4.12 18.92
CA LYS A 512 -22.36 -3.89 17.58
C LYS A 512 -21.83 -4.93 16.60
N SER A 513 -22.65 -5.23 15.62
CA SER A 513 -22.27 -6.03 14.46
C SER A 513 -22.58 -5.24 13.20
N GLU A 514 -21.62 -5.10 12.32
CA GLU A 514 -21.77 -4.46 11.02
C GLU A 514 -21.39 -5.42 9.91
N ILE A 515 -22.30 -5.62 8.98
CA ILE A 515 -22.08 -6.39 7.76
C ILE A 515 -22.25 -5.46 6.58
N ASN A 516 -21.15 -5.17 5.89
CA ASN A 516 -21.15 -4.38 4.66
C ASN A 516 -20.88 -5.31 3.48
N GLN A 517 -21.82 -5.45 2.58
CA GLN A 517 -21.69 -6.24 1.36
C GLN A 517 -21.79 -5.35 0.14
N THR A 518 -20.78 -5.43 -0.73
CA THR A 518 -20.75 -4.70 -1.99
C THR A 518 -20.67 -5.69 -3.13
N TYR A 519 -21.61 -5.61 -4.05
CA TYR A 519 -21.59 -6.29 -5.34
C TYR A 519 -21.40 -5.23 -6.42
N ALA A 520 -20.35 -5.36 -7.17
CA ALA A 520 -20.07 -4.44 -8.27
C ALA A 520 -19.72 -5.22 -9.53
N TRP A 521 -20.09 -4.67 -10.67
CA TRP A 521 -19.66 -5.20 -11.95
C TRP A 521 -19.35 -4.05 -12.91
N THR A 522 -18.43 -4.31 -13.82
CA THR A 522 -18.02 -3.39 -14.89
C THR A 522 -17.98 -4.16 -16.21
N MET A 523 -18.53 -3.59 -17.24
CA MET A 523 -18.53 -4.11 -18.59
C MET A 523 -17.90 -3.08 -19.53
N ASP A 524 -16.85 -3.48 -20.23
CA ASP A 524 -16.15 -2.64 -21.20
C ASP A 524 -16.22 -3.26 -22.59
N ASN A 525 -16.55 -2.45 -23.58
CA ASN A 525 -16.56 -2.79 -25.00
C ASN A 525 -15.63 -1.82 -25.71
N VAL A 526 -14.55 -2.31 -26.29
CA VAL A 526 -13.51 -1.48 -26.86
C VAL A 526 -13.16 -1.96 -28.27
N PHE A 527 -13.30 -1.08 -29.24
CA PHE A 527 -12.76 -1.24 -30.59
C PHE A 527 -11.43 -0.49 -30.68
N THR A 528 -10.42 -1.13 -31.20
CA THR A 528 -9.10 -0.53 -31.43
C THR A 528 -8.69 -0.75 -32.88
N TYR A 529 -8.17 0.29 -33.54
CA TYR A 529 -7.62 0.21 -34.87
C TYR A 529 -6.21 0.78 -34.89
N THR A 530 -5.23 -0.08 -35.17
CA THR A 530 -3.82 0.30 -35.24
C THR A 530 -3.26 0.04 -36.63
N LYS A 531 -2.62 1.04 -37.24
CA LYS A 531 -2.06 0.92 -38.56
C LYS A 531 -0.82 1.78 -38.76
N ASP A 532 0.21 1.13 -39.35
CA ASP A 532 1.40 1.80 -39.87
C ASP A 532 1.27 2.02 -41.39
N PHE A 533 1.57 3.22 -41.85
CA PHE A 533 1.59 3.55 -43.28
C PHE A 533 2.72 4.55 -43.57
N GLY A 534 3.81 4.04 -44.14
CA GLY A 534 5.04 4.83 -44.37
C GLY A 534 5.64 5.33 -43.06
N LYS A 535 5.77 6.63 -42.88
CA LYS A 535 6.26 7.27 -41.65
C LYS A 535 5.15 7.59 -40.64
N ASN A 536 3.92 7.20 -40.93
CA ASN A 536 2.77 7.49 -40.09
C ASN A 536 2.39 6.27 -39.26
N HIS A 537 2.10 6.47 -37.99
CA HIS A 537 1.50 5.49 -37.11
C HIS A 537 0.20 6.05 -36.54
N LEU A 538 -0.90 5.33 -36.70
CA LEU A 538 -2.21 5.68 -36.22
C LEU A 538 -2.71 4.59 -35.27
N ASP A 539 -3.13 4.98 -34.06
CA ASP A 539 -3.87 4.16 -33.12
C ASP A 539 -5.16 4.90 -32.75
N ALA A 540 -6.30 4.31 -33.04
CA ALA A 540 -7.61 4.88 -32.78
C ALA A 540 -8.43 3.90 -31.93
N MET A 541 -9.18 4.41 -30.97
CA MET A 541 -10.00 3.62 -30.06
C MET A 541 -11.37 4.25 -29.89
N LEU A 542 -12.41 3.39 -29.89
CA LEU A 542 -13.76 3.73 -29.50
C LEU A 542 -14.20 2.76 -28.41
N GLY A 543 -14.81 3.27 -27.34
CA GLY A 543 -15.22 2.43 -26.23
C GLY A 543 -16.57 2.83 -25.63
N TYR A 544 -17.22 1.83 -25.09
CA TYR A 544 -18.42 1.93 -24.28
C TYR A 544 -18.21 1.17 -22.99
N THR A 545 -18.42 1.84 -21.85
CA THR A 545 -18.30 1.26 -20.52
C THR A 545 -19.60 1.38 -19.77
N ARG A 546 -19.93 0.38 -18.96
CA ARG A 546 -21.05 0.44 -18.02
C ARG A 546 -20.65 -0.27 -16.74
N ASP A 547 -20.98 0.33 -15.61
CA ASP A 547 -20.82 -0.31 -14.31
C ASP A 547 -22.03 -0.08 -13.41
N ALA A 548 -22.22 -0.99 -12.47
CA ALA A 548 -23.18 -0.86 -11.41
C ALA A 548 -22.60 -1.35 -10.10
N THR A 549 -22.97 -0.68 -9.03
CA THR A 549 -22.62 -1.07 -7.66
C THR A 549 -23.90 -1.13 -6.81
N HIS A 550 -24.00 -2.19 -6.05
CA HIS A 550 -25.06 -2.44 -5.09
C HIS A 550 -24.40 -2.70 -3.73
N GLN A 551 -24.67 -1.85 -2.76
CA GLN A 551 -24.11 -1.91 -1.42
C GLN A 551 -25.21 -2.08 -0.38
N ASN A 552 -25.18 -3.19 0.34
CA ASN A 552 -25.99 -3.48 1.49
C ASN A 552 -25.19 -3.28 2.77
N GLN A 553 -25.74 -2.53 3.71
CA GLN A 553 -25.18 -2.41 5.04
C GLN A 553 -26.24 -2.80 6.06
N LEU A 554 -25.89 -3.75 6.91
CA LEU A 554 -26.65 -4.11 8.10
C LEU A 554 -25.82 -3.73 9.33
N LYS A 555 -26.37 -2.88 10.18
CA LYS A 555 -25.80 -2.52 11.48
C LYS A 555 -26.76 -2.95 12.57
N THR A 556 -26.26 -3.71 13.53
CA THR A 556 -26.97 -4.08 14.75
C THR A 556 -26.17 -3.53 15.94
N ALA A 557 -26.81 -2.70 16.76
CA ALA A 557 -26.29 -2.31 18.06
C ALA A 557 -27.15 -2.98 19.12
N TYR A 558 -26.52 -3.46 20.18
CA TYR A 558 -27.19 -4.20 21.24
C TYR A 558 -26.61 -3.87 22.60
N SER A 559 -27.45 -3.85 23.63
CA SER A 559 -27.07 -3.53 25.02
C SER A 559 -28.00 -4.21 26.01
N GLY A 560 -27.64 -4.17 27.30
CA GLY A 560 -28.48 -4.68 28.39
C GLY A 560 -28.33 -6.18 28.63
N PHE A 561 -27.12 -6.71 28.48
CA PHE A 561 -26.82 -8.08 28.91
C PHE A 561 -26.60 -8.12 30.41
N LYS A 562 -27.36 -8.96 31.10
CA LYS A 562 -27.27 -9.12 32.56
C LYS A 562 -26.20 -10.12 33.02
N LEU A 563 -25.58 -10.86 32.11
CA LEU A 563 -24.62 -11.89 32.43
C LEU A 563 -23.34 -11.67 31.62
N PRO A 564 -22.16 -11.85 32.23
CA PRO A 564 -20.93 -11.95 31.49
C PRO A 564 -21.06 -13.14 30.54
N THR A 565 -21.19 -12.83 29.27
CA THR A 565 -21.45 -13.88 28.30
C THR A 565 -20.15 -14.42 27.77
N VAL A 566 -19.88 -15.68 28.03
CA VAL A 566 -18.84 -16.46 27.35
C VAL A 566 -19.05 -16.42 25.83
N LEU A 567 -20.23 -16.03 25.39
CA LEU A 567 -20.62 -15.98 23.98
C LEU A 567 -20.16 -14.69 23.26
N GLY A 568 -19.73 -13.64 23.97
CA GLY A 568 -19.30 -12.39 23.34
C GLY A 568 -20.36 -11.83 22.38
N SER A 569 -19.97 -11.44 21.20
CA SER A 569 -20.85 -10.93 20.15
C SER A 569 -21.93 -11.92 19.69
N TYR A 570 -21.71 -13.22 19.84
CA TYR A 570 -22.72 -14.24 19.51
C TYR A 570 -23.89 -14.28 20.49
N GLY A 571 -23.77 -13.64 21.65
CA GLY A 571 -24.85 -13.52 22.63
C GLY A 571 -25.82 -12.36 22.39
N GLN A 572 -25.75 -11.64 21.26
CA GLN A 572 -26.56 -10.46 20.99
C GLN A 572 -28.09 -10.68 21.11
N ASN A 573 -28.56 -11.90 20.91
CA ASN A 573 -29.96 -12.27 21.08
C ASN A 573 -30.44 -12.24 22.56
N LEU A 574 -29.50 -12.21 23.50
CA LEU A 574 -29.75 -12.11 24.95
C LEU A 574 -29.81 -10.66 25.43
N ALA A 575 -29.53 -9.71 24.55
CA ALA A 575 -29.59 -8.28 24.85
C ALA A 575 -31.01 -7.83 25.07
N THR A 576 -31.22 -6.97 26.06
CA THR A 576 -32.56 -6.38 26.35
C THR A 576 -32.94 -5.31 25.35
N THR A 577 -31.95 -4.67 24.74
CA THR A 577 -32.15 -3.64 23.70
C THR A 577 -31.37 -4.02 22.44
N GLN A 578 -32.07 -3.98 21.31
CA GLN A 578 -31.49 -4.20 20.00
C GLN A 578 -31.96 -3.10 19.04
N GLN A 579 -30.99 -2.52 18.32
CA GLN A 579 -31.26 -1.55 17.26
C GLN A 579 -30.71 -2.11 15.95
N ILE A 580 -31.61 -2.22 14.96
CA ILE A 580 -31.25 -2.75 13.64
C ILE A 580 -31.41 -1.64 12.61
N ASN A 581 -30.36 -1.35 11.87
CA ASN A 581 -30.37 -0.40 10.77
C ASN A 581 -29.90 -1.11 9.50
N LYS A 582 -30.72 -1.03 8.46
CA LYS A 582 -30.38 -1.58 7.15
C LYS A 582 -30.39 -0.48 6.10
N THR A 583 -29.29 -0.32 5.40
CA THR A 583 -29.13 0.69 4.35
C THR A 583 -28.79 0.02 3.03
N LEU A 584 -29.45 0.47 1.97
CA LEU A 584 -29.17 0.08 0.60
C LEU A 584 -28.70 1.31 -0.17
N LYS A 585 -27.59 1.17 -0.89
CA LYS A 585 -27.09 2.18 -1.84
C LYS A 585 -26.85 1.52 -3.19
N GLU A 586 -27.34 2.16 -4.25
CA GLU A 586 -27.18 1.69 -5.61
C GLU A 586 -26.80 2.84 -6.52
N TRP A 587 -25.82 2.61 -7.39
CA TRP A 587 -25.47 3.58 -8.42
C TRP A 587 -24.96 2.88 -9.68
N GLN A 588 -25.07 3.57 -10.78
CA GLN A 588 -24.65 3.11 -12.09
C GLN A 588 -23.95 4.22 -12.83
N ASN A 589 -22.93 3.85 -13.61
CA ASN A 589 -22.25 4.74 -14.52
C ASN A 589 -22.30 4.17 -15.95
N VAL A 590 -22.32 5.08 -16.90
CA VAL A 590 -22.20 4.78 -18.33
C VAL A 590 -21.19 5.74 -18.93
N GLY A 591 -20.25 5.23 -19.72
CA GLY A 591 -19.22 6.04 -20.35
C GLY A 591 -19.07 5.74 -21.84
N TYR A 592 -18.95 6.78 -22.67
CA TYR A 592 -18.55 6.72 -24.07
C TYR A 592 -17.18 7.35 -24.19
N MET A 593 -16.26 6.68 -24.87
CA MET A 593 -14.90 7.18 -25.00
C MET A 593 -14.35 7.01 -26.41
N ALA A 594 -13.51 7.96 -26.80
CA ALA A 594 -12.76 7.92 -28.05
C ALA A 594 -11.34 8.43 -27.80
N ARG A 595 -10.36 7.81 -28.45
CA ARG A 595 -8.96 8.25 -28.42
C ARG A 595 -8.37 8.08 -29.81
N VAL A 596 -7.54 9.03 -30.19
CA VAL A 596 -6.71 8.95 -31.40
C VAL A 596 -5.29 9.34 -31.01
N ASN A 597 -4.35 8.45 -31.26
CA ASN A 597 -2.92 8.70 -31.17
C ASN A 597 -2.36 8.71 -32.59
N TYR A 598 -1.65 9.77 -32.94
CA TYR A 598 -0.98 9.89 -34.22
C TYR A 598 0.49 10.20 -34.01
N ASN A 599 1.35 9.48 -34.70
CA ASN A 599 2.79 9.67 -34.68
C ASN A 599 3.31 9.78 -36.11
N TYR A 600 4.05 10.83 -36.40
CA TYR A 600 4.72 11.02 -37.69
C TYR A 600 6.24 10.91 -37.51
N ALA A 601 6.84 9.95 -38.21
CA ALA A 601 8.28 9.72 -38.31
C ALA A 601 8.98 9.52 -36.95
N ASN A 602 8.26 9.14 -35.88
CA ASN A 602 8.73 9.10 -34.50
C ASN A 602 9.27 10.46 -33.97
N LYS A 603 8.92 11.55 -34.62
CA LYS A 603 9.30 12.92 -34.27
C LYS A 603 8.15 13.70 -33.67
N TYR A 604 6.96 13.67 -34.30
CA TYR A 604 5.79 14.46 -33.93
C TYR A 604 4.68 13.54 -33.43
N TYR A 605 4.15 13.83 -32.28
CA TYR A 605 3.11 13.04 -31.63
C TYR A 605 1.91 13.91 -31.30
N LEU A 606 0.72 13.43 -31.57
CA LEU A 606 -0.54 14.05 -31.22
C LEU A 606 -1.45 12.98 -30.59
N THR A 607 -1.99 13.28 -29.44
CA THR A 607 -3.05 12.46 -28.80
C THR A 607 -4.26 13.34 -28.57
N ALA A 608 -5.42 12.90 -29.03
CA ALA A 608 -6.69 13.48 -28.66
C ALA A 608 -7.57 12.40 -28.03
N ASN A 609 -8.18 12.70 -26.91
CA ASN A 609 -9.13 11.83 -26.26
C ASN A 609 -10.39 12.61 -25.85
N PHE A 610 -11.49 11.92 -25.83
CA PHE A 610 -12.77 12.44 -25.40
C PHE A 610 -13.51 11.35 -24.65
N ARG A 611 -14.06 11.70 -23.50
CA ARG A 611 -14.95 10.83 -22.75
C ARG A 611 -16.19 11.59 -22.31
N ARG A 612 -17.32 10.91 -22.33
CA ARG A 612 -18.59 11.40 -21.82
C ARG A 612 -19.14 10.39 -20.83
N ASP A 613 -19.29 10.81 -19.58
CA ASP A 613 -19.79 9.96 -18.49
C ASP A 613 -21.17 10.41 -18.03
N GLY A 614 -22.03 9.44 -17.76
CA GLY A 614 -23.30 9.60 -17.09
C GLY A 614 -23.31 8.89 -15.75
N PHE A 615 -23.75 9.56 -14.70
CA PHE A 615 -23.85 9.02 -13.34
C PHE A 615 -25.31 9.06 -12.84
N SER A 616 -25.81 7.93 -12.33
CA SER A 616 -27.19 7.80 -11.87
C SER A 616 -27.53 8.69 -10.67
N GLY A 617 -26.54 8.98 -9.81
CA GLY A 617 -26.70 9.75 -8.57
C GLY A 617 -26.89 11.25 -8.75
N PHE A 618 -26.61 11.80 -9.95
CA PHE A 618 -26.78 13.22 -10.19
C PHE A 618 -28.22 13.59 -10.52
N ALA A 619 -28.57 14.85 -10.27
CA ALA A 619 -29.90 15.38 -10.50
C ALA A 619 -30.35 15.25 -11.97
N LYS A 620 -31.66 15.23 -12.19
CA LYS A 620 -32.24 15.20 -13.54
C LYS A 620 -31.79 16.44 -14.32
N GLY A 621 -31.16 16.24 -15.48
CA GLY A 621 -30.60 17.32 -16.30
C GLY A 621 -29.09 17.47 -16.21
N SER A 622 -28.45 17.08 -15.08
CA SER A 622 -27.01 17.22 -14.83
C SER A 622 -26.27 15.87 -14.76
N LYS A 623 -26.87 14.81 -15.30
CA LYS A 623 -26.30 13.43 -15.20
C LYS A 623 -25.07 13.19 -16.05
N TRP A 624 -24.76 14.06 -16.99
CA TRP A 624 -23.71 13.85 -17.99
C TRP A 624 -22.63 14.91 -17.91
N ALA A 625 -21.38 14.47 -17.98
CA ALA A 625 -20.21 15.33 -18.06
C ALA A 625 -19.28 14.91 -19.22
N ASN A 626 -18.54 15.87 -19.78
CA ASN A 626 -17.61 15.67 -20.88
C ASN A 626 -16.18 15.94 -20.44
N PHE A 627 -15.25 15.07 -20.83
CA PHE A 627 -13.85 15.09 -20.45
C PHE A 627 -12.97 15.08 -21.70
N PRO A 628 -12.73 16.23 -22.35
CA PRO A 628 -11.78 16.35 -23.43
C PRO A 628 -10.34 16.38 -22.92
N GLY A 629 -9.44 15.77 -23.68
CA GLY A 629 -8.00 15.83 -23.43
C GLY A 629 -7.23 15.86 -24.74
N VAL A 630 -6.18 16.68 -24.79
CA VAL A 630 -5.28 16.75 -25.93
C VAL A 630 -3.85 16.84 -25.44
N SER A 631 -2.92 16.18 -26.13
CA SER A 631 -1.50 16.32 -25.88
C SER A 631 -0.70 16.25 -27.16
N ALA A 632 0.38 17.01 -27.22
CA ALA A 632 1.32 17.01 -28.31
C ALA A 632 2.74 16.85 -27.81
N ALA A 633 3.59 16.21 -28.61
CA ALA A 633 4.99 16.10 -28.28
C ALA A 633 5.86 16.14 -29.54
N TRP A 634 7.09 16.63 -29.36
CA TRP A 634 8.09 16.75 -30.40
C TRP A 634 9.44 16.24 -29.93
N THR A 635 9.97 15.20 -30.58
CA THR A 635 11.30 14.67 -30.30
C THR A 635 12.34 15.45 -31.04
N LEU A 636 12.85 16.50 -30.42
CA LEU A 636 13.86 17.40 -30.99
C LEU A 636 15.16 16.69 -31.33
N SER A 637 15.58 15.73 -30.51
CA SER A 637 16.83 14.97 -30.76
C SER A 637 16.83 14.17 -32.05
N GLN A 638 15.65 13.96 -32.68
CA GLN A 638 15.52 13.28 -33.97
C GLN A 638 15.53 14.22 -35.15
N GLU A 639 15.67 15.54 -34.94
CA GLU A 639 15.77 16.52 -36.00
C GLU A 639 17.23 16.66 -36.46
N ASP A 640 17.41 16.72 -37.77
CA ASP A 640 18.74 16.78 -38.38
C ASP A 640 19.55 18.00 -37.87
N PHE A 641 18.88 19.14 -37.63
CA PHE A 641 19.54 20.33 -37.10
C PHE A 641 20.06 20.12 -35.67
N MET A 642 19.35 19.34 -34.81
CA MET A 642 19.78 19.08 -33.46
C MET A 642 20.97 18.10 -33.39
N GLN A 643 20.96 17.07 -34.23
CA GLN A 643 22.06 16.11 -34.31
C GLN A 643 23.37 16.79 -34.75
N ASN A 644 23.28 17.84 -35.58
CA ASN A 644 24.44 18.61 -36.01
C ASN A 644 24.95 19.63 -34.97
N VAL A 645 24.05 20.15 -34.08
CA VAL A 645 24.39 21.21 -33.12
C VAL A 645 24.90 20.61 -31.79
N ILE A 646 24.37 19.48 -31.37
CA ILE A 646 24.76 18.82 -30.11
C ILE A 646 25.06 17.34 -30.38
N PRO A 647 26.30 17.03 -30.84
CA PRO A 647 26.71 15.66 -31.00
C PRO A 647 26.69 14.95 -29.64
N GLY A 648 26.01 13.81 -29.53
CA GLY A 648 25.91 13.05 -28.27
C GLY A 648 24.59 13.29 -27.50
N LEU A 649 23.69 14.14 -27.97
CA LEU A 649 22.35 14.25 -27.41
C LEU A 649 21.53 13.00 -27.76
N SER A 650 21.40 12.07 -26.82
CA SER A 650 20.70 10.81 -27.04
C SER A 650 19.19 10.99 -27.16
N PHE A 651 18.58 11.81 -26.31
CA PHE A 651 17.13 12.01 -26.31
C PHE A 651 16.71 13.36 -25.73
N LEU A 652 15.97 14.12 -26.51
CA LEU A 652 15.30 15.36 -26.09
C LEU A 652 13.91 15.40 -26.69
N LYS A 653 12.88 15.41 -25.83
CA LYS A 653 11.46 15.46 -26.23
C LYS A 653 10.74 16.57 -25.47
N LEU A 654 10.18 17.52 -26.20
CA LEU A 654 9.24 18.52 -25.67
C LEU A 654 7.83 17.94 -25.71
N ARG A 655 7.05 18.21 -24.67
CA ARG A 655 5.66 17.75 -24.58
C ARG A 655 4.81 18.77 -23.84
N GLY A 656 3.54 18.89 -24.29
CA GLY A 656 2.53 19.69 -23.65
C GLY A 656 1.19 18.96 -23.67
N SER A 657 0.40 19.14 -22.64
CA SER A 657 -0.91 18.51 -22.52
C SER A 657 -1.92 19.45 -21.90
N TYR A 658 -3.17 19.32 -22.34
CA TYR A 658 -4.33 19.98 -21.78
C TYR A 658 -5.45 18.94 -21.60
N GLY A 659 -6.12 18.96 -20.46
CA GLY A 659 -7.24 18.07 -20.18
C GLY A 659 -8.17 18.68 -19.14
N CYS A 660 -9.44 18.39 -19.27
CA CYS A 660 -10.48 18.79 -18.34
C CYS A 660 -10.95 17.57 -17.55
N LEU A 661 -10.85 17.63 -16.23
CA LEU A 661 -11.39 16.65 -15.30
C LEU A 661 -12.26 17.40 -14.28
N LEU A 662 -13.45 16.87 -13.99
CA LEU A 662 -14.30 17.39 -12.91
C LEU A 662 -13.74 16.91 -11.57
N TYR A 663 -13.55 17.84 -10.66
CA TYR A 663 -13.31 17.50 -9.26
C TYR A 663 -14.61 17.02 -8.61
N THR A 664 -14.52 16.00 -7.78
CA THR A 664 -15.70 15.37 -7.14
C THR A 664 -16.46 16.31 -6.21
N SER A 665 -15.81 17.37 -5.68
CA SER A 665 -16.44 18.41 -4.86
C SER A 665 -17.41 19.29 -5.67
N ASP A 666 -17.05 19.67 -6.91
CA ASP A 666 -17.88 20.53 -7.73
C ASP A 666 -19.15 19.83 -8.17
N ALA A 667 -19.07 18.51 -8.44
CA ALA A 667 -20.23 17.72 -8.81
C ALA A 667 -21.23 17.48 -7.65
N ALA A 668 -20.74 17.51 -6.40
CA ALA A 668 -21.58 17.37 -5.21
C ALA A 668 -22.27 18.69 -4.84
N ASP A 669 -21.62 19.83 -5.08
CA ASP A 669 -22.18 21.16 -4.78
C ASP A 669 -23.20 21.63 -5.83
N GLU A 670 -23.03 21.25 -7.10
CA GLU A 670 -24.04 21.48 -8.14
C GLU A 670 -25.27 20.57 -8.02
N ALA A 671 -25.18 19.48 -7.23
CA ALA A 671 -26.29 18.53 -7.00
C ALA A 671 -27.13 18.86 -5.74
N ARG A 672 -26.71 19.85 -4.95
CA ARG A 672 -27.49 20.42 -3.84
C ARG A 672 -28.31 21.60 -4.34
#